data_8a2d3dd24418fd74051fa5fa9e2297cb
#
_entry.id   8a2d3dd24418fd74051fa5fa9e2297cb
#
_cell.length_a   1.000
_cell.length_b   1.000
_cell.length_c   1.000
_cell.angle_alpha   90.00
_cell.angle_beta   90.00
_cell.angle_gamma   90.00
#
_symmetry.space_group_name_H-M   'P 1'
#
loop_
_entity.id
_entity.type
_entity.pdbx_description
1 polymer ?
#
loop_
_entity_poly.entity_id
_entity_poly.type
_entity_poly.pdbx_seq_one_letter_code
_entity_poly.pdbx_strand_id
1 'polypeptide(L)'
;MKTEKKKGRPAAKLIAIILVAAMVLSIIVPLAGSVAFGASYMTTSAEVAVDGTAEAGQGAETTPVEDEDKALSSEMLEADIKIGYDNVYMINRQTPVKVMIYNKSQNEFKGKAVVKAYSMLSGQYNSARYVEYEQEIDINAGGAGEYKFTVFPESQATYMNVKIFDENGTEVLSENPTVIPILPEQVMTGVLTDTKSKNLDYLSNLKVGEDIYTNSGRGYSTNYVSFLNADNMPESSELLKNFSAIFVDDFHMESLNEKQLEALLGWVENGGMLAIGTGLNADKTLKNIGDKLGITLNGYSTANIFGGIADVADITVADGEESGIENGTVTAYIKNEGAGLVVVHTFDLGSAPFANSGANSYLTSYYRDIYPQKFRADRDYVYSPNNVNSINRLPSIEKSSFTVLIVILLVYAAVIGPVCYLVLKKADKREKGWIVIPAASVAFAVIIFVMSSVSYQKDALISIMSYTDLDALNHETNISVGIRTPDKGDVKIGVGSNVNITSDGNYYYYNYNSSSNNSDYCEYTVSTNDTETAVTYYDCSSWQSNIFYSTVKNTMSADDIKGDFTIEGTNIVGTVTNNSENDIVDLVVSFGGQYARAGFVAAGDSVDVSIPLSTEEIQKWTDNRYQMISQIFYGLNENQQQASMVFRNGVSADEAYKLEQRFELLNYTGDIWNDNNLEFEVNLYAYTENSLLDGARTINGKEVNENWENLYKKSVPVDISKSTNYDIPEGYLVPTEIYLGNINDTSSMDIYNFEIYTMTSDTIECIYDLGQCNSIREIGITWDNYDGFRNEPLIYNNVTGRYESLKTADIKNNVGAYVSEDGKLRLYSDVYSDTYITFPKLSLKGGNK
;
A
#
# COMPACT_ATOMS: atom_id res chain seq x y z
N MET A 1 86.18 19.22 -43.06
CA MET A 1 84.94 19.94 -42.81
C MET A 1 84.06 19.05 -41.83
N LYS A 2 83.98 19.56 -40.60
CA LYS A 2 83.27 18.82 -39.53
C LYS A 2 81.78 19.08 -39.63
N THR A 3 80.93 18.04 -39.74
CA THR A 3 79.51 18.13 -39.65
C THR A 3 79.10 18.07 -38.19
N GLU A 4 78.55 19.18 -37.71
CA GLU A 4 77.88 19.28 -36.36
C GLU A 4 76.59 18.56 -36.36
N LYS A 5 76.42 17.57 -35.46
CA LYS A 5 75.16 16.96 -35.10
C LYS A 5 74.39 17.89 -34.14
N LYS A 6 73.29 18.49 -34.60
CA LYS A 6 72.38 19.18 -33.75
C LYS A 6 71.68 18.16 -32.77
N LYS A 7 72.07 18.25 -31.49
CA LYS A 7 71.35 17.56 -30.42
C LYS A 7 69.94 18.10 -30.28
N GLY A 8 68.92 17.27 -30.60
CA GLY A 8 67.55 17.58 -30.35
C GLY A 8 67.25 17.75 -28.84
N ARG A 9 66.57 18.82 -28.47
CA ARG A 9 66.23 19.22 -27.07
C ARG A 9 65.37 18.21 -26.39
N PRO A 10 65.81 17.50 -25.34
CA PRO A 10 64.97 16.52 -24.60
C PRO A 10 63.79 17.17 -23.86
N ALA A 11 63.90 18.47 -23.56
CA ALA A 11 62.82 19.22 -22.87
C ALA A 11 61.47 19.35 -23.66
N ALA A 12 61.59 19.44 -25.02
CA ALA A 12 60.33 19.54 -25.82
C ALA A 12 59.55 18.24 -25.89
N LYS A 13 60.22 17.08 -25.77
CA LYS A 13 59.55 15.77 -25.67
C LYS A 13 58.91 15.54 -24.28
N LEU A 14 59.58 16.03 -23.26
CA LEU A 14 59.06 15.92 -21.86
C LEU A 14 57.82 16.81 -21.67
N ILE A 15 57.84 18.03 -22.21
CA ILE A 15 56.72 18.97 -22.18
C ILE A 15 55.50 18.41 -22.97
N ALA A 16 55.72 17.78 -24.13
CA ALA A 16 54.68 17.14 -24.90
C ALA A 16 54.03 15.95 -24.16
N ILE A 17 54.84 15.15 -23.46
CA ILE A 17 54.33 14.03 -22.64
C ILE A 17 53.55 14.53 -21.40
N ILE A 18 54.05 15.60 -20.77
CA ILE A 18 53.35 16.20 -19.60
C ILE A 18 52.01 16.85 -20.02
N LEU A 19 51.96 17.52 -21.19
CA LEU A 19 50.71 18.07 -21.72
C LEU A 19 49.68 16.99 -22.10
N VAL A 20 50.10 15.89 -22.69
CA VAL A 20 49.23 14.76 -23.00
C VAL A 20 48.77 14.09 -21.72
N ALA A 21 49.64 13.91 -20.72
CA ALA A 21 49.26 13.39 -19.43
C ALA A 21 48.28 14.32 -18.68
N ALA A 22 48.47 15.63 -18.75
CA ALA A 22 47.57 16.62 -18.15
C ALA A 22 46.21 16.66 -18.85
N MET A 23 46.15 16.51 -20.19
CA MET A 23 44.87 16.40 -20.92
C MET A 23 44.16 15.10 -20.62
N VAL A 24 44.84 13.99 -20.46
CA VAL A 24 44.24 12.70 -20.05
C VAL A 24 43.72 12.77 -18.60
N LEU A 25 44.48 13.40 -17.70
CA LEU A 25 44.06 13.63 -16.32
C LEU A 25 42.86 14.60 -16.22
N SER A 26 42.77 15.62 -17.05
CA SER A 26 41.63 16.57 -17.07
C SER A 26 40.32 15.94 -17.59
N ILE A 27 40.41 14.81 -18.29
CA ILE A 27 39.25 14.02 -18.75
C ILE A 27 38.89 12.92 -17.71
N ILE A 28 39.91 12.35 -17.06
CA ILE A 28 39.70 11.26 -16.07
C ILE A 28 39.17 11.78 -14.72
N VAL A 29 39.63 12.96 -14.29
CA VAL A 29 39.20 13.54 -12.99
C VAL A 29 37.72 13.88 -12.92
N PRO A 30 37.07 14.47 -13.94
CA PRO A 30 35.59 14.62 -13.92
C PRO A 30 34.82 13.29 -14.01
N LEU A 31 35.36 12.29 -14.73
CA LEU A 31 34.77 10.95 -14.82
C LEU A 31 34.90 10.16 -13.50
N ALA A 32 36.02 10.29 -12.79
CA ALA A 32 36.18 9.70 -11.46
C ALA A 32 35.34 10.41 -10.40
N GLY A 33 35.10 11.72 -10.53
CA GLY A 33 34.21 12.49 -9.68
C GLY A 33 32.75 12.05 -9.81
N SER A 34 32.27 11.72 -11.00
CA SER A 34 30.91 11.26 -11.23
C SER A 34 30.65 9.83 -10.74
N VAL A 35 31.68 9.02 -10.62
CA VAL A 35 31.60 7.66 -10.03
C VAL A 35 31.70 7.70 -8.51
N ALA A 36 32.34 8.74 -7.92
CA ALA A 36 32.48 8.91 -6.48
C ALA A 36 31.22 9.53 -5.81
N PHE A 37 30.32 10.17 -6.56
CA PHE A 37 29.08 10.75 -6.02
C PHE A 37 27.94 9.74 -5.84
N GLY A 38 28.09 8.51 -6.29
CA GLY A 38 27.12 7.41 -6.10
C GLY A 38 27.32 6.56 -4.86
N ALA A 39 28.34 6.83 -4.02
CA ALA A 39 28.70 5.93 -2.92
C ALA A 39 28.96 6.63 -1.58
N SER A 40 28.28 7.75 -1.28
CA SER A 40 28.50 8.43 0.00
C SER A 40 27.17 8.94 0.58
N TYR A 41 26.33 8.03 1.02
CA TYR A 41 25.32 8.28 2.05
C TYR A 41 25.46 7.22 3.13
N MET A 42 26.51 7.32 3.92
CA MET A 42 26.55 6.81 5.31
C MET A 42 27.61 7.54 6.11
N THR A 43 27.13 8.14 7.20
CA THR A 43 27.81 8.58 8.40
C THR A 43 28.79 9.74 8.31
N THR A 44 28.39 10.87 8.92
CA THR A 44 29.15 11.51 10.01
C THR A 44 28.26 12.50 10.75
N SER A 45 27.96 12.19 12.00
CA SER A 45 27.51 13.14 13.00
C SER A 45 28.70 14.04 13.41
N ALA A 46 28.55 15.36 13.30
CA ALA A 46 29.43 16.31 13.92
C ALA A 46 28.58 17.25 14.79
N GLU A 47 28.79 17.16 16.09
CA GLU A 47 28.33 18.15 17.08
C GLU A 47 28.91 19.53 16.73
N VAL A 48 28.04 20.53 16.67
CA VAL A 48 28.44 21.95 16.76
C VAL A 48 27.74 22.57 17.97
N ALA A 49 28.56 22.97 18.90
CA ALA A 49 28.17 23.76 20.07
C ALA A 49 27.64 25.11 19.65
N VAL A 50 26.50 25.51 20.21
CA VAL A 50 25.94 26.86 20.08
C VAL A 50 26.23 27.62 21.39
N ASP A 51 27.00 28.68 21.27
CA ASP A 51 27.08 29.72 22.31
C ASP A 51 26.59 31.04 21.69
N GLY A 52 25.78 31.81 22.44
CA GLY A 52 25.60 33.21 22.18
C GLY A 52 24.20 33.78 22.18
N THR A 53 23.76 34.19 23.32
CA THR A 53 22.96 35.35 23.75
C THR A 53 22.29 36.21 22.66
N ALA A 54 20.97 36.30 22.73
CA ALA A 54 20.13 37.21 21.97
C ALA A 54 19.89 38.53 22.71
N GLU A 55 20.07 39.65 22.04
CA GLU A 55 19.53 40.96 22.43
C GLU A 55 18.19 41.19 21.71
N ALA A 56 17.23 41.68 22.47
CA ALA A 56 15.90 42.07 22.00
C ALA A 56 15.95 43.42 21.26
N GLY A 57 15.51 43.48 20.04
CA GLY A 57 15.28 44.71 19.28
C GLY A 57 13.78 44.92 19.04
N GLN A 58 13.35 46.10 19.37
CA GLN A 58 11.98 46.64 19.39
C GLN A 58 11.34 46.71 18.01
N GLY A 59 10.00 46.59 18.02
CA GLY A 59 9.10 46.57 16.90
C GLY A 59 9.15 47.76 15.94
N ALA A 60 8.81 47.44 14.70
CA ALA A 60 8.26 48.38 13.75
C ALA A 60 6.83 47.94 13.46
N GLU A 61 5.86 48.72 13.88
CA GLU A 61 4.48 48.66 13.40
C GLU A 61 4.48 48.91 11.89
N THR A 62 4.23 47.85 11.11
CA THR A 62 3.77 48.02 9.75
C THR A 62 2.26 48.04 9.78
N THR A 63 1.68 49.19 9.54
CA THR A 63 0.25 49.31 9.16
C THR A 63 -0.07 48.39 8.01
N PRO A 64 -1.17 47.60 8.08
CA PRO A 64 -1.63 46.83 6.94
C PRO A 64 -2.03 47.82 5.85
N VAL A 65 -1.47 47.64 4.67
CA VAL A 65 -2.06 48.22 3.46
C VAL A 65 -3.31 47.38 3.22
N GLU A 66 -4.47 47.95 3.50
CA GLU A 66 -5.74 47.35 3.09
C GLU A 66 -5.74 47.34 1.56
N ASP A 67 -5.75 46.11 1.00
CA ASP A 67 -5.96 45.87 -0.42
C ASP A 67 -7.44 46.19 -0.69
N GLU A 68 -7.73 47.40 -1.15
CA GLU A 68 -9.10 47.87 -1.50
C GLU A 68 -9.74 46.96 -2.57
N ASP A 69 -8.95 46.24 -3.40
CA ASP A 69 -9.45 45.31 -4.41
C ASP A 69 -9.97 44.00 -3.82
N LYS A 70 -9.43 43.53 -2.67
CA LYS A 70 -9.90 42.32 -1.97
C LYS A 70 -11.27 42.51 -1.32
N ALA A 71 -11.54 43.68 -0.79
CA ALA A 71 -12.82 43.98 -0.14
C ALA A 71 -13.99 44.04 -1.14
N LEU A 72 -13.72 44.52 -2.38
CA LEU A 72 -14.73 44.56 -3.44
C LEU A 72 -15.08 43.16 -4.03
N SER A 73 -14.13 42.22 -4.04
CA SER A 73 -14.37 40.90 -4.61
C SER A 73 -15.14 39.96 -3.66
N SER A 74 -15.00 40.08 -2.35
CA SER A 74 -15.75 39.26 -1.37
C SER A 74 -17.26 39.64 -1.30
N GLU A 75 -17.67 40.81 -1.77
CA GLU A 75 -19.08 41.16 -1.87
C GLU A 75 -19.76 40.53 -3.08
N MET A 76 -19.02 40.01 -4.08
CA MET A 76 -19.60 39.46 -5.32
C MET A 76 -19.87 37.95 -5.20
N LEU A 77 -19.08 37.22 -4.45
CA LEU A 77 -19.25 35.79 -4.27
C LEU A 77 -19.40 35.43 -2.79
N GLU A 78 -20.26 34.45 -2.52
CA GLU A 78 -20.40 33.81 -1.22
C GLU A 78 -20.26 32.30 -1.41
N ALA A 79 -19.59 31.62 -0.47
CA ALA A 79 -19.46 30.16 -0.52
C ALA A 79 -19.99 29.51 0.78
N ASP A 80 -20.74 28.42 0.64
CA ASP A 80 -21.05 27.47 1.73
C ASP A 80 -20.23 26.21 1.49
N ILE A 81 -19.34 25.87 2.44
CA ILE A 81 -18.36 24.81 2.30
C ILE A 81 -18.63 23.73 3.35
N LYS A 82 -18.81 22.52 2.88
CA LYS A 82 -18.95 21.32 3.73
C LYS A 82 -17.81 20.36 3.43
N ILE A 83 -17.09 19.96 4.47
CA ILE A 83 -15.91 19.09 4.36
C ILE A 83 -16.15 17.83 5.15
N GLY A 84 -15.89 16.67 4.53
CA GLY A 84 -16.10 15.38 5.16
C GLY A 84 -17.56 15.19 5.59
N TYR A 85 -17.73 14.64 6.78
CA TYR A 85 -19.02 14.34 7.37
C TYR A 85 -19.16 15.13 8.67
N ASP A 86 -20.05 16.13 8.67
CA ASP A 86 -20.21 17.10 9.78
C ASP A 86 -18.90 17.81 10.16
N ASN A 87 -18.07 18.14 9.17
CA ASN A 87 -16.70 18.70 9.31
C ASN A 87 -15.70 17.76 10.01
N VAL A 88 -15.97 16.46 10.04
CA VAL A 88 -15.05 15.42 10.47
C VAL A 88 -14.54 14.66 9.25
N TYR A 89 -13.26 14.37 9.20
CA TYR A 89 -12.66 13.54 8.17
C TYR A 89 -11.58 12.62 8.76
N MET A 90 -11.38 11.46 8.14
CA MET A 90 -10.30 10.55 8.50
C MET A 90 -9.09 10.81 7.62
N ILE A 91 -7.91 10.99 8.22
CA ILE A 91 -6.67 11.11 7.44
C ILE A 91 -6.37 9.81 6.68
N ASN A 92 -5.66 9.93 5.58
CA ASN A 92 -5.37 8.82 4.66
C ASN A 92 -6.63 8.13 4.11
N ARG A 93 -7.74 8.87 3.99
CA ARG A 93 -8.98 8.43 3.34
C ARG A 93 -9.50 9.52 2.41
N GLN A 94 -10.14 9.08 1.34
CA GLN A 94 -10.83 10.01 0.45
C GLN A 94 -11.94 10.75 1.21
N THR A 95 -11.92 12.05 1.11
CA THR A 95 -12.82 12.95 1.85
C THR A 95 -13.65 13.76 0.88
N PRO A 96 -14.98 13.75 0.96
CA PRO A 96 -15.81 14.59 0.13
C PRO A 96 -15.72 16.06 0.57
N VAL A 97 -15.60 16.98 -0.38
CA VAL A 97 -15.73 18.42 -0.14
C VAL A 97 -16.77 18.97 -1.09
N LYS A 98 -17.79 19.61 -0.54
CA LYS A 98 -18.88 20.24 -1.28
C LYS A 98 -18.78 21.75 -1.12
N VAL A 99 -18.65 22.45 -2.23
CA VAL A 99 -18.57 23.91 -2.28
C VAL A 99 -19.78 24.45 -3.06
N MET A 100 -20.69 25.09 -2.37
CA MET A 100 -21.80 25.80 -2.98
C MET A 100 -21.40 27.25 -3.11
N ILE A 101 -21.35 27.78 -4.33
CA ILE A 101 -20.92 29.14 -4.64
C ILE A 101 -22.13 29.94 -5.15
N TYR A 102 -22.35 31.09 -4.55
CA TYR A 102 -23.43 32.03 -4.91
C TYR A 102 -22.83 33.27 -5.61
N ASN A 103 -23.18 33.49 -6.86
CA ASN A 103 -22.78 34.69 -7.60
C ASN A 103 -23.83 35.82 -7.35
N LYS A 104 -23.48 36.77 -6.50
CA LYS A 104 -24.32 37.94 -6.19
C LYS A 104 -24.18 39.06 -7.19
N SER A 105 -23.29 38.93 -8.18
CA SER A 105 -23.06 39.97 -9.20
C SER A 105 -24.14 39.94 -10.30
N GLN A 106 -24.17 41.04 -11.08
CA GLN A 106 -25.03 41.17 -12.27
C GLN A 106 -24.43 40.49 -13.53
N ASN A 107 -23.21 39.94 -13.41
CA ASN A 107 -22.49 39.33 -14.53
C ASN A 107 -22.28 37.84 -14.25
N GLU A 108 -22.17 37.05 -15.33
CA GLU A 108 -21.68 35.69 -15.26
C GLU A 108 -20.28 35.66 -14.63
N PHE A 109 -20.02 34.69 -13.75
CA PHE A 109 -18.70 34.49 -13.17
C PHE A 109 -18.10 33.19 -13.70
N LYS A 110 -16.91 33.29 -14.27
CA LYS A 110 -16.08 32.16 -14.69
C LYS A 110 -14.76 32.19 -13.97
N GLY A 111 -14.24 30.99 -13.68
CA GLY A 111 -12.97 30.86 -12.97
C GLY A 111 -12.72 29.45 -12.52
N LYS A 112 -12.02 29.29 -11.41
CA LYS A 112 -11.78 27.99 -10.81
C LYS A 112 -11.91 27.98 -9.30
N ALA A 113 -12.41 26.90 -8.74
CA ALA A 113 -12.37 26.62 -7.32
C ALA A 113 -11.21 25.65 -7.02
N VAL A 114 -10.49 25.91 -5.95
CA VAL A 114 -9.31 25.14 -5.51
C VAL A 114 -9.46 24.77 -4.04
N VAL A 115 -9.32 23.50 -3.73
CA VAL A 115 -9.31 22.97 -2.36
C VAL A 115 -7.90 22.47 -2.05
N LYS A 116 -7.31 22.90 -0.92
CA LYS A 116 -5.99 22.45 -0.47
C LYS A 116 -6.12 21.36 0.57
N ALA A 117 -5.66 20.16 0.24
CA ALA A 117 -5.50 19.07 1.19
C ALA A 117 -4.04 19.01 1.66
N TYR A 118 -3.83 19.08 2.96
CA TYR A 118 -2.49 19.11 3.52
C TYR A 118 -1.94 17.69 3.67
N SER A 119 -0.75 17.44 3.12
CA SER A 119 0.02 16.21 3.32
C SER A 119 0.95 16.32 4.54
N MET A 120 1.43 17.53 4.85
CA MET A 120 2.26 17.76 6.03
C MET A 120 2.08 19.17 6.58
N LEU A 121 1.95 19.26 7.91
CA LEU A 121 2.01 20.52 8.67
C LEU A 121 3.15 20.46 9.69
N SER A 122 4.17 21.30 9.52
CA SER A 122 5.25 21.43 10.47
C SER A 122 5.10 22.71 11.30
N GLY A 123 4.60 22.55 12.53
CA GLY A 123 4.51 23.67 13.48
C GLY A 123 5.87 24.24 13.90
N GLN A 124 6.96 23.46 13.76
CA GLN A 124 8.31 23.87 14.12
C GLN A 124 8.98 24.73 13.04
N TYR A 125 8.56 24.60 11.76
CA TYR A 125 9.20 25.27 10.63
C TYR A 125 8.28 26.21 9.85
N ASN A 126 7.03 26.43 10.28
CA ASN A 126 6.02 27.24 9.56
C ASN A 126 5.95 26.89 8.07
N SER A 127 6.02 25.59 7.72
CA SER A 127 5.94 25.12 6.36
C SER A 127 4.86 24.05 6.23
N ALA A 128 4.09 24.12 5.16
CA ALA A 128 3.07 23.13 4.83
C ALA A 128 3.37 22.52 3.47
N ARG A 129 3.14 21.20 3.34
CA ARG A 129 3.03 20.55 2.06
C ARG A 129 1.56 20.24 1.81
N TYR A 130 1.12 20.41 0.59
CA TYR A 130 -0.27 20.19 0.21
C TYR A 130 -0.41 19.79 -1.25
N VAL A 131 -1.54 19.15 -1.52
CA VAL A 131 -2.05 18.88 -2.88
C VAL A 131 -3.23 19.83 -3.12
N GLU A 132 -3.28 20.44 -4.30
CA GLU A 132 -4.41 21.24 -4.74
C GLU A 132 -5.36 20.42 -5.60
N TYR A 133 -6.66 20.53 -5.30
CA TYR A 133 -7.73 19.93 -6.09
C TYR A 133 -8.53 21.04 -6.74
N GLU A 134 -8.58 21.08 -8.08
CA GLU A 134 -9.20 22.18 -8.81
C GLU A 134 -10.31 21.73 -9.74
N GLN A 135 -11.34 22.56 -9.87
CA GLN A 135 -12.41 22.44 -10.86
C GLN A 135 -12.73 23.80 -11.48
N GLU A 136 -12.99 23.81 -12.79
CA GLU A 136 -13.53 24.96 -13.49
C GLU A 136 -14.94 25.28 -12.99
N ILE A 137 -15.22 26.57 -12.81
CA ILE A 137 -16.53 27.04 -12.37
C ILE A 137 -17.12 28.03 -13.35
N ASP A 138 -18.42 27.90 -13.62
CA ASP A 138 -19.20 28.78 -14.49
C ASP A 138 -20.58 29.02 -13.85
N ILE A 139 -20.84 30.26 -13.39
CA ILE A 139 -22.02 30.58 -12.59
C ILE A 139 -22.70 31.81 -13.18
N ASN A 140 -23.94 31.64 -13.62
CA ASN A 140 -24.76 32.74 -14.15
C ASN A 140 -24.90 33.89 -13.14
N ALA A 141 -25.19 35.10 -13.65
CA ALA A 141 -25.48 36.27 -12.84
C ALA A 141 -26.64 36.02 -11.87
N GLY A 142 -26.41 36.27 -10.57
CA GLY A 142 -27.38 36.02 -9.51
C GLY A 142 -27.70 34.55 -9.27
N GLY A 143 -26.92 33.61 -9.85
CA GLY A 143 -27.09 32.17 -9.75
C GLY A 143 -26.24 31.53 -8.66
N ALA A 144 -26.36 30.21 -8.55
CA ALA A 144 -25.52 29.39 -7.67
C ALA A 144 -25.04 28.14 -8.43
N GLY A 145 -23.84 27.64 -8.04
CA GLY A 145 -23.26 26.42 -8.57
C GLY A 145 -22.80 25.51 -7.42
N GLU A 146 -23.04 24.20 -7.54
CA GLU A 146 -22.54 23.19 -6.62
C GLU A 146 -21.35 22.46 -7.25
N TYR A 147 -20.22 22.45 -6.54
CA TYR A 147 -18.98 21.80 -6.96
C TYR A 147 -18.54 20.79 -5.93
N LYS A 148 -18.27 19.55 -6.38
CA LYS A 148 -17.93 18.43 -5.51
C LYS A 148 -16.49 18.01 -5.79
N PHE A 149 -15.67 17.96 -4.74
CA PHE A 149 -14.31 17.49 -4.79
C PHE A 149 -14.19 16.21 -3.97
N THR A 150 -13.32 15.32 -4.39
CA THR A 150 -12.82 14.23 -3.59
C THR A 150 -11.34 14.51 -3.32
N VAL A 151 -10.98 14.75 -2.06
CA VAL A 151 -9.63 15.09 -1.65
C VAL A 151 -9.05 14.00 -0.77
N PHE A 152 -7.72 13.91 -0.71
CA PHE A 152 -7.01 12.92 0.11
C PHE A 152 -6.10 13.64 1.12
N PRO A 153 -6.61 13.99 2.32
CA PRO A 153 -5.81 14.65 3.36
C PRO A 153 -4.97 13.64 4.14
N GLU A 154 -3.68 13.93 4.32
CA GLU A 154 -2.74 13.06 5.05
C GLU A 154 -2.31 13.63 6.40
N SER A 155 -2.55 14.91 6.64
CA SER A 155 -2.17 15.56 7.89
C SER A 155 -3.35 15.82 8.81
N GLN A 156 -3.06 15.97 10.10
CA GLN A 156 -4.04 16.37 11.12
C GLN A 156 -4.33 17.87 11.09
N ALA A 157 -4.55 18.44 9.90
CA ALA A 157 -4.91 19.84 9.76
C ALA A 157 -6.31 20.10 10.33
N THR A 158 -6.42 21.10 11.21
CA THR A 158 -7.72 21.50 11.80
C THR A 158 -8.48 22.52 10.95
N TYR A 159 -8.00 22.77 9.74
CA TYR A 159 -8.64 23.60 8.75
C TYR A 159 -8.28 23.08 7.33
N MET A 160 -9.10 23.40 6.38
CA MET A 160 -8.85 23.12 4.97
C MET A 160 -9.09 24.40 4.17
N ASN A 161 -8.11 24.82 3.37
CA ASN A 161 -8.22 26.07 2.63
C ASN A 161 -8.97 25.87 1.32
N VAL A 162 -9.98 26.70 1.09
CA VAL A 162 -10.76 26.74 -0.18
C VAL A 162 -10.64 28.10 -0.79
N LYS A 163 -10.20 28.19 -2.04
CA LYS A 163 -10.00 29.42 -2.79
C LYS A 163 -10.77 29.42 -4.09
N ILE A 164 -11.23 30.59 -4.48
CA ILE A 164 -11.86 30.82 -5.78
C ILE A 164 -11.04 31.86 -6.51
N PHE A 165 -10.69 31.56 -7.76
CA PHE A 165 -9.95 32.44 -8.65
C PHE A 165 -10.83 32.80 -9.86
N ASP A 166 -10.67 34.02 -10.37
CA ASP A 166 -11.27 34.43 -11.63
C ASP A 166 -10.52 33.88 -12.85
N GLU A 167 -11.00 34.14 -14.06
CA GLU A 167 -10.35 33.76 -15.33
C GLU A 167 -8.92 34.29 -15.50
N ASN A 168 -8.58 35.38 -14.79
CA ASN A 168 -7.26 36.01 -14.86
C ASN A 168 -6.30 35.42 -13.80
N GLY A 169 -6.77 34.48 -12.97
CA GLY A 169 -6.02 33.89 -11.86
C GLY A 169 -5.97 34.77 -10.61
N THR A 170 -6.85 35.78 -10.49
CA THR A 170 -6.93 36.63 -9.30
C THR A 170 -7.78 35.93 -8.24
N GLU A 171 -7.29 35.84 -7.01
CA GLU A 171 -8.04 35.30 -5.86
C GLU A 171 -9.20 36.22 -5.51
N VAL A 172 -10.44 35.74 -5.66
CA VAL A 172 -11.67 36.47 -5.36
C VAL A 172 -12.29 36.10 -4.02
N LEU A 173 -12.08 34.84 -3.57
CA LEU A 173 -12.56 34.37 -2.27
C LEU A 173 -11.56 33.40 -1.69
N SER A 174 -11.35 33.50 -0.37
CA SER A 174 -10.52 32.54 0.39
C SER A 174 -11.17 32.25 1.73
N GLU A 175 -11.49 30.98 1.96
CA GLU A 175 -12.10 30.51 3.20
C GLU A 175 -11.28 29.41 3.84
N ASN A 176 -11.31 29.35 5.18
CA ASN A 176 -10.60 28.36 5.97
C ASN A 176 -11.56 27.69 6.95
N PRO A 177 -12.51 26.88 6.48
CA PRO A 177 -13.42 26.16 7.39
C PRO A 177 -12.66 25.29 8.35
N THR A 178 -13.11 25.31 9.62
CA THR A 178 -12.55 24.46 10.67
C THR A 178 -13.07 23.06 10.53
N VAL A 179 -12.18 22.07 10.64
CA VAL A 179 -12.47 20.64 10.54
C VAL A 179 -11.83 19.86 11.67
N ILE A 180 -12.31 18.64 11.90
CA ILE A 180 -11.79 17.72 12.90
C ILE A 180 -11.15 16.54 12.17
N PRO A 181 -9.80 16.48 12.13
CA PRO A 181 -9.09 15.31 11.61
C PRO A 181 -9.14 14.19 12.63
N ILE A 182 -9.43 12.99 12.20
CA ILE A 182 -9.36 11.77 13.01
C ILE A 182 -8.31 10.82 12.43
N LEU A 183 -7.68 10.05 13.32
CA LEU A 183 -6.66 9.08 12.96
C LEU A 183 -7.31 7.78 12.47
N PRO A 184 -6.63 6.99 11.63
CA PRO A 184 -7.13 5.68 11.18
C PRO A 184 -7.41 4.71 12.33
N GLU A 185 -6.76 4.88 13.49
CA GLU A 185 -7.00 4.06 14.69
C GLU A 185 -8.27 4.48 15.45
N GLN A 186 -8.91 5.58 15.07
CA GLN A 186 -10.16 6.06 15.67
C GLN A 186 -11.35 5.54 14.87
N VAL A 187 -12.48 5.38 15.54
CA VAL A 187 -13.70 4.85 14.93
C VAL A 187 -14.60 5.99 14.51
N MET A 188 -15.12 5.91 13.29
CA MET A 188 -16.15 6.80 12.76
C MET A 188 -17.41 5.98 12.43
N THR A 189 -18.54 6.42 12.94
CA THR A 189 -19.83 5.76 12.75
C THR A 189 -20.79 6.68 11.99
N GLY A 190 -21.33 6.18 10.88
CA GLY A 190 -22.39 6.85 10.14
C GLY A 190 -23.77 6.48 10.71
N VAL A 191 -24.72 7.42 10.72
CA VAL A 191 -26.10 7.17 11.12
C VAL A 191 -27.05 7.72 10.06
N LEU A 192 -27.72 6.81 9.34
CA LEU A 192 -28.80 7.13 8.42
C LEU A 192 -30.13 7.14 9.17
N THR A 193 -30.71 8.33 9.35
CA THR A 193 -32.02 8.50 10.00
C THR A 193 -32.72 9.76 9.50
N ASP A 194 -34.03 9.70 9.29
CA ASP A 194 -34.84 10.87 8.95
C ASP A 194 -35.09 11.80 10.16
N THR A 195 -34.93 11.26 11.37
CA THR A 195 -35.31 11.94 12.59
C THR A 195 -34.13 12.16 13.52
N LYS A 196 -33.40 13.28 13.36
CA LYS A 196 -32.28 13.66 14.23
C LYS A 196 -32.61 13.76 15.72
N SER A 197 -33.90 13.85 16.06
CA SER A 197 -34.38 13.91 17.45
C SER A 197 -34.51 12.56 18.13
N LYS A 198 -34.29 11.43 17.44
CA LYS A 198 -34.24 10.13 18.07
C LYS A 198 -33.00 9.99 18.97
N ASN A 199 -33.18 9.22 20.06
CA ASN A 199 -32.14 8.96 21.06
C ASN A 199 -31.05 8.02 20.51
N LEU A 200 -30.38 8.43 19.44
CA LEU A 200 -29.21 7.73 18.86
C LEU A 200 -27.87 8.34 19.32
N ASP A 201 -27.89 9.39 20.13
CA ASP A 201 -26.68 10.05 20.66
C ASP A 201 -25.81 9.11 21.50
N TYR A 202 -26.39 8.03 22.07
CA TYR A 202 -25.65 7.02 22.80
C TYR A 202 -24.63 6.29 21.94
N LEU A 203 -24.76 6.30 20.60
CA LEU A 203 -23.78 5.71 19.68
C LEU A 203 -22.42 6.39 19.81
N SER A 204 -22.36 7.67 20.16
CA SER A 204 -21.11 8.38 20.41
C SER A 204 -20.33 7.84 21.63
N ASN A 205 -21.02 7.15 22.54
CA ASN A 205 -20.43 6.56 23.72
C ASN A 205 -20.09 5.06 23.54
N LEU A 206 -20.32 4.50 22.36
CA LEU A 206 -19.93 3.11 22.08
C LEU A 206 -18.42 2.98 22.23
N LYS A 207 -18.01 2.07 23.11
CA LYS A 207 -16.60 1.71 23.31
C LYS A 207 -16.28 0.55 22.38
N VAL A 208 -16.12 0.87 21.10
CA VAL A 208 -15.78 -0.07 20.05
C VAL A 208 -14.35 0.21 19.59
N GLY A 209 -13.64 -0.81 19.20
CA GLY A 209 -12.24 -0.70 18.82
C GLY A 209 -11.30 -1.30 19.88
N GLU A 210 -10.05 -1.44 19.53
CA GLU A 210 -9.00 -1.94 20.41
C GLU A 210 -8.67 -0.94 21.52
N ASP A 211 -8.15 -1.46 22.64
CA ASP A 211 -7.47 -0.70 23.66
C ASP A 211 -6.27 0.05 23.04
N ILE A 212 -6.40 1.34 22.80
CA ILE A 212 -5.28 2.14 22.32
C ILE A 212 -4.35 2.43 23.52
N TYR A 213 -3.04 2.25 23.30
CA TYR A 213 -2.03 2.74 24.23
C TYR A 213 -1.97 4.27 24.12
N THR A 214 -2.62 4.97 25.05
CA THR A 214 -2.46 6.41 25.22
C THR A 214 -1.34 6.69 26.22
N ASN A 215 -0.77 7.90 26.22
CA ASN A 215 0.23 8.33 27.21
C ASN A 215 -0.26 8.23 28.68
N SER A 216 -1.53 7.95 28.92
CA SER A 216 -2.17 7.78 30.23
C SER A 216 -2.59 6.32 30.53
N GLY A 217 -2.26 5.35 29.67
CA GLY A 217 -2.59 3.94 29.83
C GLY A 217 -3.49 3.40 28.73
N ARG A 218 -4.00 2.18 28.87
CA ARG A 218 -4.96 1.58 27.93
C ARG A 218 -6.29 2.35 27.97
N GLY A 219 -6.77 2.80 26.82
CA GLY A 219 -8.06 3.47 26.64
C GLY A 219 -8.76 3.03 25.37
N TYR A 220 -10.08 3.18 25.31
CA TYR A 220 -10.82 2.93 24.08
C TYR A 220 -10.69 4.09 23.11
N SER A 221 -10.79 3.81 21.80
CA SER A 221 -10.90 4.81 20.75
C SER A 221 -12.15 5.68 20.96
N THR A 222 -12.04 6.98 20.68
CA THR A 222 -13.21 7.86 20.60
C THR A 222 -14.01 7.50 19.34
N ASN A 223 -15.31 7.25 19.51
CA ASN A 223 -16.21 7.04 18.38
C ASN A 223 -16.78 8.39 17.92
N TYR A 224 -16.53 8.76 16.67
CA TYR A 224 -17.11 9.94 16.05
C TYR A 224 -18.37 9.55 15.28
N VAL A 225 -19.49 10.18 15.60
CA VAL A 225 -20.78 9.90 14.97
C VAL A 225 -21.15 11.03 14.02
N SER A 226 -21.43 10.69 12.74
CA SER A 226 -21.91 11.63 11.74
C SER A 226 -23.27 11.20 11.21
N PHE A 227 -24.18 12.15 11.09
CA PHE A 227 -25.53 11.89 10.58
C PHE A 227 -25.57 12.01 9.06
N LEU A 228 -26.00 10.92 8.42
CA LEU A 228 -26.16 10.80 6.98
C LEU A 228 -27.65 10.96 6.59
N ASN A 229 -27.88 11.46 5.39
CA ASN A 229 -29.18 11.56 4.75
C ASN A 229 -29.02 11.49 3.23
N ALA A 230 -30.08 11.53 2.45
CA ALA A 230 -30.03 11.44 1.00
C ALA A 230 -29.17 12.55 0.33
N ASP A 231 -29.07 13.74 0.97
CA ASP A 231 -28.31 14.86 0.38
C ASP A 231 -26.79 14.75 0.59
N ASN A 232 -26.35 14.08 1.66
CA ASN A 232 -24.94 13.94 2.00
C ASN A 232 -24.40 12.52 1.90
N MET A 233 -25.23 11.52 1.58
CA MET A 233 -24.81 10.16 1.30
C MET A 233 -24.00 10.10 0.00
N PRO A 234 -22.76 9.59 -0.01
CA PRO A 234 -21.95 9.51 -1.21
C PRO A 234 -22.49 8.51 -2.24
N GLU A 235 -22.11 8.75 -3.52
CA GLU A 235 -22.34 7.82 -4.64
C GLU A 235 -21.13 6.91 -4.92
N SER A 236 -20.15 6.89 -4.02
CA SER A 236 -18.93 6.08 -4.13
C SER A 236 -18.66 5.35 -2.82
N SER A 237 -18.41 4.04 -2.91
CA SER A 237 -18.02 3.20 -1.76
C SER A 237 -16.69 3.65 -1.13
N GLU A 238 -15.79 4.24 -1.93
CA GLU A 238 -14.52 4.79 -1.44
C GLU A 238 -14.70 5.87 -0.38
N LEU A 239 -15.65 6.77 -0.61
CA LEU A 239 -15.96 7.83 0.33
C LEU A 239 -16.56 7.30 1.64
N LEU A 240 -17.24 6.14 1.58
CA LEU A 240 -17.79 5.48 2.76
C LEU A 240 -16.73 4.75 3.61
N LYS A 241 -15.52 4.55 3.11
CA LYS A 241 -14.39 3.96 3.88
C LYS A 241 -13.95 4.80 5.09
N ASN A 242 -14.43 6.04 5.20
CA ASN A 242 -14.29 6.82 6.44
C ASN A 242 -15.06 6.19 7.61
N PHE A 243 -16.08 5.38 7.34
CA PHE A 243 -16.92 4.76 8.36
C PHE A 243 -16.50 3.31 8.63
N SER A 244 -16.32 2.99 9.90
CA SER A 244 -16.17 1.59 10.35
C SER A 244 -17.52 0.88 10.43
N ALA A 245 -18.58 1.63 10.72
CA ALA A 245 -19.96 1.14 10.79
C ALA A 245 -20.95 2.19 10.31
N ILE A 246 -22.04 1.76 9.69
CA ILE A 246 -23.19 2.60 9.37
C ILE A 246 -24.43 2.00 10.01
N PHE A 247 -25.12 2.78 10.85
CA PHE A 247 -26.39 2.43 11.46
C PHE A 247 -27.54 3.04 10.67
N VAL A 248 -28.49 2.24 10.29
CA VAL A 248 -29.73 2.67 9.63
C VAL A 248 -30.89 2.47 10.57
N ASP A 249 -31.54 3.53 10.97
CA ASP A 249 -32.70 3.46 11.89
C ASP A 249 -33.73 4.54 11.56
N ASP A 250 -34.98 4.15 11.38
CA ASP A 250 -36.08 5.07 11.04
C ASP A 250 -35.77 5.95 9.82
N PHE A 251 -35.29 5.34 8.76
CA PHE A 251 -34.86 5.99 7.52
C PHE A 251 -35.65 5.52 6.30
N HIS A 252 -36.10 6.46 5.45
CA HIS A 252 -36.70 6.12 4.15
C HIS A 252 -35.65 5.72 3.13
N MET A 253 -35.31 4.44 3.09
CA MET A 253 -34.25 3.92 2.21
C MET A 253 -34.52 4.19 0.72
N GLU A 254 -35.81 4.34 0.32
CA GLU A 254 -36.19 4.74 -1.05
C GLU A 254 -35.77 6.16 -1.41
N SER A 255 -35.35 7.00 -0.45
CA SER A 255 -34.83 8.36 -0.72
C SER A 255 -33.40 8.34 -1.28
N LEU A 256 -32.67 7.26 -1.12
CA LEU A 256 -31.36 7.07 -1.75
C LEU A 256 -31.56 6.76 -3.24
N ASN A 257 -30.76 7.42 -4.09
CA ASN A 257 -30.71 7.06 -5.49
C ASN A 257 -29.95 5.71 -5.71
N GLU A 258 -30.02 5.16 -6.92
CA GLU A 258 -29.45 3.86 -7.23
C GLU A 258 -27.92 3.80 -6.97
N LYS A 259 -27.18 4.86 -7.33
CA LYS A 259 -25.71 4.93 -7.09
C LYS A 259 -25.36 4.99 -5.61
N GLN A 260 -26.14 5.71 -4.81
CA GLN A 260 -25.95 5.77 -3.35
C GLN A 260 -26.20 4.42 -2.71
N LEU A 261 -27.23 3.70 -3.16
CA LEU A 261 -27.54 2.36 -2.66
C LEU A 261 -26.44 1.35 -3.09
N GLU A 262 -25.98 1.42 -4.34
CA GLU A 262 -24.86 0.61 -4.82
C GLU A 262 -23.56 0.93 -4.06
N ALA A 263 -23.30 2.20 -3.76
CA ALA A 263 -22.15 2.59 -2.94
C ALA A 263 -22.21 2.00 -1.53
N LEU A 264 -23.39 2.02 -0.89
CA LEU A 264 -23.61 1.43 0.44
C LEU A 264 -23.38 -0.09 0.43
N LEU A 265 -23.96 -0.79 -0.54
CA LEU A 265 -23.81 -2.23 -0.67
C LEU A 265 -22.36 -2.62 -1.01
N GLY A 266 -21.74 -1.93 -1.97
CA GLY A 266 -20.34 -2.15 -2.31
C GLY A 266 -19.38 -1.86 -1.14
N TRP A 267 -19.69 -0.87 -0.29
CA TRP A 267 -18.95 -0.63 0.93
C TRP A 267 -19.09 -1.79 1.95
N VAL A 268 -20.29 -2.36 2.08
CA VAL A 268 -20.50 -3.56 2.91
C VAL A 268 -19.72 -4.73 2.34
N GLU A 269 -19.85 -5.03 1.04
CA GLU A 269 -19.12 -6.11 0.38
C GLU A 269 -17.60 -6.00 0.59
N ASN A 270 -17.08 -4.77 0.67
CA ASN A 270 -15.67 -4.46 0.89
C ASN A 270 -15.26 -4.33 2.37
N GLY A 271 -16.04 -4.86 3.31
CA GLY A 271 -15.64 -4.95 4.72
C GLY A 271 -16.38 -4.01 5.67
N GLY A 272 -17.30 -3.19 5.19
CA GLY A 272 -18.11 -2.31 6.04
C GLY A 272 -19.11 -3.08 6.91
N MET A 273 -19.46 -2.52 8.07
CA MET A 273 -20.54 -3.05 8.91
C MET A 273 -21.79 -2.21 8.78
N LEU A 274 -22.88 -2.82 8.31
CA LEU A 274 -24.19 -2.22 8.21
C LEU A 274 -25.10 -2.77 9.32
N ALA A 275 -25.55 -1.90 10.23
CA ALA A 275 -26.47 -2.25 11.28
C ALA A 275 -27.85 -1.62 11.01
N ILE A 276 -28.88 -2.42 10.89
CA ILE A 276 -30.24 -1.98 10.54
C ILE A 276 -31.17 -2.16 11.72
N GLY A 277 -31.73 -1.07 12.24
CA GLY A 277 -32.83 -1.09 13.18
C GLY A 277 -34.18 -1.16 12.43
N THR A 278 -35.08 -1.99 12.90
CA THR A 278 -36.38 -2.21 12.24
C THR A 278 -37.57 -1.80 13.12
N GLY A 279 -38.15 -2.70 13.89
CA GLY A 279 -39.40 -2.40 14.65
C GLY A 279 -40.56 -2.02 13.74
N LEU A 280 -41.39 -1.04 14.13
CA LEU A 280 -42.52 -0.55 13.32
C LEU A 280 -42.10 0.17 12.04
N ASN A 281 -40.84 0.56 11.90
CA ASN A 281 -40.29 1.28 10.75
C ASN A 281 -39.69 0.36 9.70
N ALA A 282 -39.79 -0.97 9.85
CA ALA A 282 -39.19 -1.97 8.98
C ALA A 282 -39.56 -1.78 7.51
N ASP A 283 -40.82 -1.45 7.20
CA ASP A 283 -41.29 -1.26 5.82
C ASP A 283 -40.48 -0.20 5.06
N LYS A 284 -40.19 0.94 5.70
CA LYS A 284 -39.43 2.02 5.05
C LYS A 284 -37.94 1.81 5.13
N THR A 285 -37.43 1.22 6.20
CA THR A 285 -35.99 1.00 6.44
C THR A 285 -35.46 -0.12 5.58
N LEU A 286 -36.26 -1.17 5.31
CA LEU A 286 -35.87 -2.29 4.45
C LEU A 286 -36.22 -2.07 2.97
N LYS A 287 -36.90 -0.97 2.63
CA LYS A 287 -37.29 -0.70 1.23
C LYS A 287 -36.08 -0.65 0.30
N ASN A 288 -36.14 -1.33 -0.83
CA ASN A 288 -35.10 -1.47 -1.84
C ASN A 288 -33.82 -2.19 -1.38
N ILE A 289 -33.43 -2.10 -0.10
CA ILE A 289 -32.22 -2.77 0.42
C ILE A 289 -32.51 -4.19 0.89
N GLY A 290 -33.71 -4.45 1.42
CA GLY A 290 -34.10 -5.75 1.94
C GLY A 290 -33.98 -6.86 0.90
N ASP A 291 -34.54 -6.65 -0.29
CA ASP A 291 -34.46 -7.63 -1.39
C ASP A 291 -33.01 -7.93 -1.81
N LYS A 292 -32.15 -6.89 -1.83
CA LYS A 292 -30.74 -7.03 -2.20
C LYS A 292 -29.94 -7.80 -1.15
N LEU A 293 -30.29 -7.67 0.13
CA LEU A 293 -29.65 -8.37 1.25
C LEU A 293 -30.37 -9.68 1.63
N GLY A 294 -31.44 -10.06 0.93
CA GLY A 294 -32.21 -11.26 1.25
C GLY A 294 -32.99 -11.17 2.56
N ILE A 295 -33.44 -9.97 2.96
CA ILE A 295 -34.20 -9.69 4.16
C ILE A 295 -35.67 -9.56 3.79
N THR A 296 -36.52 -10.41 4.35
CA THR A 296 -37.99 -10.39 4.13
C THR A 296 -38.73 -10.01 5.39
N LEU A 297 -39.60 -9.02 5.31
CA LEU A 297 -40.50 -8.63 6.38
C LEU A 297 -41.77 -9.47 6.30
N ASN A 298 -42.09 -10.26 7.35
CA ASN A 298 -43.24 -11.13 7.43
C ASN A 298 -44.40 -10.45 8.17
N GLY A 299 -44.11 -9.54 9.11
CA GLY A 299 -45.12 -8.85 9.90
C GLY A 299 -44.54 -8.12 11.11
N TYR A 300 -45.40 -7.82 12.05
CA TYR A 300 -45.06 -7.09 13.27
C TYR A 300 -45.63 -7.78 14.49
N SER A 301 -44.96 -7.68 15.62
CA SER A 301 -45.39 -8.19 16.90
C SER A 301 -44.88 -7.29 18.04
N THR A 302 -45.26 -7.61 19.27
CA THR A 302 -44.70 -6.97 20.46
C THR A 302 -43.99 -7.98 21.32
N ALA A 303 -42.87 -7.63 21.91
CA ALA A 303 -42.07 -8.48 22.77
C ALA A 303 -41.64 -7.73 24.04
N ASN A 304 -41.43 -8.52 25.12
CA ASN A 304 -40.87 -7.97 26.35
C ASN A 304 -39.35 -8.09 26.31
N ILE A 305 -38.71 -7.07 25.82
CA ILE A 305 -37.24 -6.99 25.69
C ILE A 305 -36.71 -5.71 26.36
N PHE A 306 -35.47 -5.74 26.83
CA PHE A 306 -34.79 -4.60 27.46
C PHE A 306 -35.58 -3.98 28.62
N GLY A 307 -36.29 -4.83 29.40
CA GLY A 307 -37.04 -4.39 30.57
C GLY A 307 -38.37 -3.66 30.29
N GLY A 308 -38.90 -3.73 29.08
CA GLY A 308 -40.16 -3.13 28.66
C GLY A 308 -40.79 -3.82 27.45
N ILE A 309 -41.98 -3.36 27.06
CA ILE A 309 -42.64 -3.85 25.84
C ILE A 309 -42.12 -3.03 24.66
N ALA A 310 -41.59 -3.71 23.64
CA ALA A 310 -41.13 -3.14 22.39
C ALA A 310 -41.92 -3.70 21.21
N ASP A 311 -42.11 -2.86 20.18
CA ASP A 311 -42.54 -3.33 18.87
C ASP A 311 -41.40 -3.97 18.13
N VAL A 312 -41.57 -5.17 17.62
CA VAL A 312 -40.57 -5.94 16.90
C VAL A 312 -41.07 -6.33 15.50
N ALA A 313 -40.20 -6.25 14.54
CA ALA A 313 -40.46 -6.77 13.21
C ALA A 313 -40.22 -8.29 13.18
N ASP A 314 -41.16 -9.02 12.59
CA ASP A 314 -40.98 -10.42 12.21
C ASP A 314 -40.31 -10.47 10.86
N ILE A 315 -39.01 -10.84 10.83
CA ILE A 315 -38.17 -10.83 9.65
C ILE A 315 -37.54 -12.20 9.42
N THR A 316 -37.26 -12.51 8.16
CA THR A 316 -36.42 -13.64 7.72
C THR A 316 -35.20 -13.08 7.00
N VAL A 317 -34.00 -13.53 7.36
CA VAL A 317 -32.73 -13.14 6.72
C VAL A 317 -32.15 -14.37 6.04
N ALA A 318 -32.08 -14.36 4.70
CA ALA A 318 -31.51 -15.46 3.93
C ALA A 318 -30.03 -15.58 4.25
N ASP A 319 -29.55 -16.78 4.53
CA ASP A 319 -28.17 -17.07 4.95
C ASP A 319 -27.72 -16.31 6.23
N GLY A 320 -28.71 -15.84 7.02
CA GLY A 320 -28.47 -15.13 8.27
C GLY A 320 -28.57 -16.07 9.47
N GLU A 321 -27.76 -15.82 10.48
CA GLU A 321 -27.77 -16.53 11.74
C GLU A 321 -28.51 -15.71 12.82
N GLU A 322 -29.34 -16.38 13.64
CA GLU A 322 -29.96 -15.74 14.80
C GLU A 322 -28.89 -15.39 15.83
N SER A 323 -28.86 -14.11 16.19
CA SER A 323 -27.90 -13.58 17.15
C SER A 323 -28.61 -12.59 18.09
N GLY A 324 -28.24 -12.61 19.36
CA GLY A 324 -28.95 -11.80 20.36
C GLY A 324 -30.36 -12.33 20.62
N ILE A 325 -30.54 -13.02 21.74
CA ILE A 325 -31.86 -13.52 22.18
C ILE A 325 -32.14 -12.92 23.56
N GLU A 326 -33.30 -12.26 23.70
CA GLU A 326 -33.73 -11.71 24.96
C GLU A 326 -35.15 -12.21 25.29
N ASN A 327 -35.33 -12.81 26.46
CA ASN A 327 -36.59 -13.41 26.89
C ASN A 327 -37.24 -14.35 25.87
N GLY A 328 -36.41 -15.04 25.06
CA GLY A 328 -36.89 -15.98 24.03
C GLY A 328 -37.31 -15.31 22.72
N THR A 329 -37.08 -14.00 22.58
CA THR A 329 -37.28 -13.24 21.34
C THR A 329 -35.92 -13.00 20.67
N VAL A 330 -35.83 -13.31 19.39
CA VAL A 330 -34.64 -12.97 18.58
C VAL A 330 -34.59 -11.46 18.40
N THR A 331 -33.51 -10.84 18.84
CA THR A 331 -33.33 -9.38 18.80
C THR A 331 -32.40 -8.94 17.68
N ALA A 332 -31.62 -9.86 17.09
CA ALA A 332 -30.76 -9.57 15.95
C ALA A 332 -30.49 -10.80 15.10
N TYR A 333 -30.26 -10.57 13.82
CA TYR A 333 -29.71 -11.51 12.87
C TYR A 333 -28.37 -10.98 12.35
N ILE A 334 -27.43 -11.89 12.08
CA ILE A 334 -26.10 -11.57 11.51
C ILE A 334 -25.97 -12.29 10.18
N LYS A 335 -25.46 -11.58 9.19
CA LYS A 335 -25.14 -12.12 7.87
C LYS A 335 -23.81 -11.56 7.40
N ASN A 336 -22.93 -12.42 6.89
CA ASN A 336 -21.76 -11.99 6.15
C ASN A 336 -22.17 -11.61 4.72
N GLU A 337 -21.71 -10.47 4.21
CA GLU A 337 -21.93 -10.02 2.85
C GLU A 337 -20.57 -9.60 2.27
N GLY A 338 -19.99 -10.48 1.44
CA GLY A 338 -18.58 -10.31 1.02
C GLY A 338 -17.65 -10.32 2.24
N ALA A 339 -16.79 -9.29 2.32
CA ALA A 339 -15.93 -9.03 3.48
C ALA A 339 -16.67 -8.39 4.66
N GLY A 340 -17.86 -7.86 4.42
CA GLY A 340 -18.61 -7.07 5.37
C GLY A 340 -19.56 -7.86 6.23
N LEU A 341 -20.25 -7.14 7.08
CA LEU A 341 -21.20 -7.68 8.02
C LEU A 341 -22.51 -6.89 7.98
N VAL A 342 -23.62 -7.58 7.87
CA VAL A 342 -24.96 -7.02 8.03
C VAL A 342 -25.55 -7.52 9.33
N VAL A 343 -25.94 -6.59 10.21
CA VAL A 343 -26.64 -6.88 11.46
C VAL A 343 -28.04 -6.29 11.36
N VAL A 344 -29.06 -7.11 11.48
CA VAL A 344 -30.45 -6.67 11.42
C VAL A 344 -31.11 -6.85 12.78
N HIS A 345 -31.33 -5.74 13.46
CA HIS A 345 -32.09 -5.73 14.73
C HIS A 345 -33.58 -5.78 14.44
N THR A 346 -34.30 -6.60 15.19
CA THR A 346 -35.77 -6.74 15.04
C THR A 346 -36.55 -5.59 15.64
N PHE A 347 -35.90 -4.65 16.32
CA PHE A 347 -36.46 -3.52 17.02
C PHE A 347 -35.87 -2.19 16.54
N ASP A 348 -36.51 -1.08 16.87
CA ASP A 348 -36.06 0.28 16.56
C ASP A 348 -34.98 0.72 17.58
N LEU A 349 -33.81 1.09 17.08
CA LEU A 349 -32.65 1.44 17.89
C LEU A 349 -32.78 2.78 18.63
N GLY A 350 -33.57 3.70 18.07
CA GLY A 350 -33.83 5.03 18.65
C GLY A 350 -35.07 5.13 19.51
N SER A 351 -35.80 4.01 19.74
CA SER A 351 -37.07 3.99 20.45
C SER A 351 -36.99 3.30 21.81
N ALA A 352 -37.91 3.66 22.70
CA ALA A 352 -38.11 2.98 24.00
C ALA A 352 -38.66 1.55 23.77
N PRO A 353 -38.36 0.57 24.65
CA PRO A 353 -37.57 0.72 25.88
C PRO A 353 -36.06 0.74 25.68
N PHE A 354 -35.59 0.26 24.50
CA PHE A 354 -34.16 0.05 24.24
C PHE A 354 -33.34 1.32 24.45
N ALA A 355 -33.66 2.42 23.77
CA ALA A 355 -32.87 3.67 23.84
C ALA A 355 -32.80 4.27 25.26
N ASN A 356 -33.76 3.94 26.15
CA ASN A 356 -33.83 4.49 27.51
C ASN A 356 -33.25 3.57 28.60
N SER A 357 -32.94 2.30 28.28
CA SER A 357 -32.60 1.26 29.28
C SER A 357 -31.17 0.77 29.27
N GLY A 358 -30.23 1.61 28.86
CA GLY A 358 -28.78 1.24 28.84
C GLY A 358 -28.36 0.63 27.53
N ALA A 359 -28.91 1.10 26.43
CA ALA A 359 -28.63 0.70 25.07
C ALA A 359 -27.11 0.65 24.77
N ASN A 360 -26.35 1.62 25.29
CA ASN A 360 -24.91 1.68 25.09
C ASN A 360 -24.19 0.41 25.60
N SER A 361 -24.52 -0.07 26.79
CA SER A 361 -23.82 -1.25 27.33
C SER A 361 -24.22 -2.54 26.58
N TYR A 362 -25.46 -2.67 26.12
CA TYR A 362 -25.89 -3.79 25.29
C TYR A 362 -25.13 -3.80 23.95
N LEU A 363 -25.17 -2.69 23.19
CA LEU A 363 -24.52 -2.61 21.89
C LEU A 363 -23.00 -2.73 22.00
N THR A 364 -22.39 -2.13 23.03
CA THR A 364 -20.94 -2.27 23.24
C THR A 364 -20.55 -3.72 23.48
N SER A 365 -21.31 -4.45 24.31
CA SER A 365 -21.05 -5.87 24.54
C SER A 365 -21.30 -6.68 23.28
N TYR A 366 -22.47 -6.47 22.65
CA TYR A 366 -22.88 -7.19 21.46
C TYR A 366 -21.86 -7.03 20.32
N TYR A 367 -21.47 -5.79 19.97
CA TYR A 367 -20.55 -5.56 18.87
C TYR A 367 -19.10 -5.92 19.21
N ARG A 368 -18.67 -5.81 20.48
CA ARG A 368 -17.35 -6.28 20.91
C ARG A 368 -17.18 -7.78 20.70
N ASP A 369 -18.24 -8.56 20.97
CA ASP A 369 -18.16 -10.01 20.86
C ASP A 369 -18.29 -10.51 19.42
N ILE A 370 -19.02 -9.79 18.56
CA ILE A 370 -19.26 -10.16 17.15
C ILE A 370 -18.14 -9.62 16.22
N TYR A 371 -17.49 -8.52 16.62
CA TYR A 371 -16.65 -7.72 15.74
C TYR A 371 -15.23 -7.46 16.23
N PRO A 372 -14.54 -8.45 16.83
CA PRO A 372 -13.22 -8.21 17.42
C PRO A 372 -12.14 -7.82 16.40
N GLN A 373 -12.33 -8.13 15.11
CA GLN A 373 -11.32 -7.88 14.07
C GLN A 373 -11.65 -6.68 13.17
N LYS A 374 -12.91 -6.32 12.97
CA LYS A 374 -13.33 -5.34 11.98
C LYS A 374 -13.51 -3.93 12.54
N PHE A 375 -13.64 -3.73 13.85
CA PHE A 375 -13.41 -2.45 14.51
C PHE A 375 -11.92 -2.18 14.82
N ARG A 376 -11.05 -3.14 14.55
CA ARG A 376 -9.65 -2.79 14.32
C ARG A 376 -9.70 -1.84 13.15
N ALA A 377 -9.36 -0.57 13.42
CA ALA A 377 -8.99 0.32 12.37
C ALA A 377 -8.14 -0.50 11.42
N ASP A 378 -8.55 -0.56 10.16
CA ASP A 378 -7.77 -1.20 9.14
C ASP A 378 -6.34 -0.70 9.34
N ARG A 379 -5.52 -1.47 10.04
CA ARG A 379 -4.08 -1.39 9.98
C ARG A 379 -3.64 -1.95 8.63
N ASP A 380 -4.51 -1.90 7.66
CA ASP A 380 -4.12 -1.85 6.29
C ASP A 380 -3.30 -0.57 6.15
N TYR A 381 -2.09 -0.67 6.72
CA TYR A 381 -0.97 -0.05 6.04
C TYR A 381 -1.22 -0.46 4.61
N VAL A 382 -1.81 0.45 3.85
CA VAL A 382 -1.84 0.34 2.42
C VAL A 382 -0.36 0.16 2.11
N TYR A 383 0.06 -1.09 1.95
CA TYR A 383 1.37 -1.40 1.37
C TYR A 383 1.26 -0.91 -0.06
N SER A 384 1.34 0.40 -0.13
CA SER A 384 1.54 1.02 -1.42
C SER A 384 2.90 0.54 -1.89
N PRO A 385 3.07 0.14 -3.15
CA PRO A 385 4.38 -0.13 -3.74
C PRO A 385 5.29 1.11 -3.75
N ASN A 386 5.14 2.00 -2.81
CA ASN A 386 5.63 3.35 -2.68
C ASN A 386 7.14 3.44 -2.48
N ASN A 387 7.76 2.37 -2.03
CA ASN A 387 9.21 2.31 -1.89
C ASN A 387 9.88 1.65 -3.10
N VAL A 388 9.14 1.53 -4.21
CA VAL A 388 9.70 0.92 -5.41
C VAL A 388 10.66 1.88 -6.10
N ASN A 389 11.93 1.75 -5.77
CA ASN A 389 12.98 2.60 -6.35
C ASN A 389 13.11 2.45 -7.87
N SER A 390 12.68 1.31 -8.44
CA SER A 390 12.74 1.04 -9.88
C SER A 390 11.80 1.92 -10.69
N ILE A 391 10.65 2.34 -10.14
CA ILE A 391 9.72 3.25 -10.83
C ILE A 391 10.39 4.60 -11.15
N ASN A 392 11.38 4.99 -10.33
CA ASN A 392 12.17 6.18 -10.50
C ASN A 392 13.34 6.03 -11.48
N ARG A 393 13.63 4.82 -11.95
CA ARG A 393 14.71 4.57 -12.88
C ARG A 393 14.21 4.66 -14.30
N LEU A 394 15.04 5.21 -15.17
CA LEU A 394 14.81 5.10 -16.60
C LEU A 394 15.25 3.71 -17.05
N PRO A 395 14.47 3.06 -17.97
CA PRO A 395 14.98 1.89 -18.67
C PRO A 395 16.36 2.25 -19.20
N SER A 396 17.33 1.38 -18.98
CA SER A 396 18.67 1.64 -19.46
C SER A 396 18.63 1.59 -20.99
N ILE A 397 18.59 2.77 -21.59
CA ILE A 397 18.85 2.89 -23.03
C ILE A 397 20.15 2.13 -23.29
N GLU A 398 20.21 1.37 -24.38
CA GLU A 398 21.43 0.78 -24.85
C GLU A 398 22.50 1.87 -24.89
N LYS A 399 23.24 2.01 -23.79
CA LYS A 399 24.31 2.98 -23.69
C LYS A 399 25.27 2.62 -24.81
N SER A 400 25.51 3.54 -25.74
CA SER A 400 26.61 3.43 -26.67
C SER A 400 27.78 2.85 -25.88
N SER A 401 28.15 1.63 -26.21
CA SER A 401 29.02 0.82 -25.34
C SER A 401 30.18 1.69 -24.87
N PHE A 402 30.43 1.79 -23.57
CA PHE A 402 31.57 2.52 -23.00
C PHE A 402 32.88 2.14 -23.73
N THR A 403 32.94 0.90 -24.25
CA THR A 403 33.93 0.39 -25.13
C THR A 403 34.04 1.19 -26.43
N VAL A 404 32.92 1.56 -27.06
CA VAL A 404 32.88 2.37 -28.28
C VAL A 404 33.42 3.77 -28.00
N LEU A 405 33.05 4.38 -26.86
CA LEU A 405 33.59 5.67 -26.44
C LEU A 405 35.10 5.60 -26.21
N ILE A 406 35.62 4.58 -25.54
CA ILE A 406 37.05 4.35 -25.32
C ILE A 406 37.76 4.18 -26.67
N VAL A 407 37.21 3.38 -27.59
CA VAL A 407 37.79 3.19 -28.92
C VAL A 407 37.86 4.51 -29.68
N ILE A 408 36.82 5.33 -29.66
CA ILE A 408 36.82 6.66 -30.29
C ILE A 408 37.86 7.57 -29.67
N LEU A 409 38.04 7.59 -28.36
CA LEU A 409 39.05 8.37 -27.66
C LEU A 409 40.48 7.89 -28.02
N LEU A 410 40.67 6.57 -28.11
CA LEU A 410 41.96 6.01 -28.56
C LEU A 410 42.28 6.39 -30.02
N VAL A 411 41.29 6.32 -30.91
CA VAL A 411 41.41 6.75 -32.30
C VAL A 411 41.72 8.25 -32.37
N TYR A 412 41.00 9.06 -31.56
CA TYR A 412 41.27 10.50 -31.44
C TYR A 412 42.72 10.78 -31.00
N ALA A 413 43.21 10.12 -29.97
CA ALA A 413 44.57 10.27 -29.47
C ALA A 413 45.62 9.86 -30.57
N ALA A 414 45.36 8.76 -31.28
CA ALA A 414 46.20 8.29 -32.37
C ALA A 414 46.21 9.28 -33.56
N VAL A 415 45.06 9.86 -33.90
CA VAL A 415 44.94 10.81 -35.03
C VAL A 415 45.63 12.13 -34.69
N ILE A 416 45.39 12.71 -33.53
CA ILE A 416 45.97 14.01 -33.15
C ILE A 416 47.46 13.91 -32.86
N GLY A 417 47.93 12.83 -32.27
CA GLY A 417 49.34 12.62 -31.96
C GLY A 417 50.11 12.10 -33.14
N PRO A 418 50.35 10.79 -33.22
CA PRO A 418 51.28 10.20 -34.18
C PRO A 418 50.87 10.39 -35.66
N VAL A 419 49.56 10.23 -36.01
CA VAL A 419 49.11 10.30 -37.40
C VAL A 419 49.23 11.73 -37.95
N CYS A 420 48.72 12.71 -37.23
CA CYS A 420 48.85 14.13 -37.64
C CYS A 420 50.30 14.58 -37.79
N TYR A 421 51.14 14.16 -36.82
CA TYR A 421 52.59 14.43 -36.90
C TYR A 421 53.23 13.79 -38.11
N LEU A 422 52.98 12.51 -38.40
CA LEU A 422 53.60 11.81 -39.54
C LEU A 422 53.11 12.37 -40.87
N VAL A 423 51.87 12.70 -41.01
CA VAL A 423 51.29 13.28 -42.24
C VAL A 423 51.88 14.67 -42.51
N LEU A 424 51.87 15.53 -41.50
CA LEU A 424 52.46 16.88 -41.63
C LEU A 424 54.00 16.85 -41.87
N LYS A 425 54.68 15.86 -41.29
CA LYS A 425 56.11 15.64 -41.54
C LYS A 425 56.36 15.19 -42.97
N LYS A 426 55.54 14.27 -43.51
CA LYS A 426 55.67 13.78 -44.90
C LYS A 426 55.33 14.86 -45.91
N ALA A 427 54.37 15.74 -45.59
CA ALA A 427 54.03 16.90 -46.43
C ALA A 427 54.94 18.12 -46.29
N ASP A 428 55.94 18.06 -45.41
CA ASP A 428 56.85 19.18 -45.03
C ASP A 428 56.13 20.48 -44.64
N LYS A 429 54.92 20.34 -44.01
CA LYS A 429 54.05 21.46 -43.57
C LYS A 429 53.80 21.40 -42.06
N ARG A 430 54.81 21.08 -41.26
CA ARG A 430 54.64 20.93 -39.77
C ARG A 430 54.10 22.17 -39.08
N GLU A 431 54.33 23.36 -39.68
CA GLU A 431 53.81 24.64 -39.19
C GLU A 431 52.29 24.71 -39.17
N LYS A 432 51.55 23.91 -40.02
CA LYS A 432 50.15 23.90 -40.09
C LYS A 432 49.48 23.05 -38.99
N GLY A 433 50.31 22.43 -38.12
CA GLY A 433 49.78 21.61 -37.01
C GLY A 433 48.88 22.40 -36.04
N TRP A 434 49.12 23.70 -35.87
CA TRP A 434 48.29 24.55 -35.00
C TRP A 434 46.85 24.81 -35.54
N ILE A 435 46.62 24.56 -36.81
CA ILE A 435 45.27 24.63 -37.44
C ILE A 435 44.66 23.25 -37.53
N VAL A 436 45.44 22.24 -37.93
CA VAL A 436 44.94 20.88 -38.18
C VAL A 436 44.53 20.19 -36.90
N ILE A 437 45.24 20.38 -35.78
CA ILE A 437 44.91 19.75 -34.50
C ILE A 437 43.59 20.28 -33.94
N PRO A 438 43.36 21.60 -33.85
CA PRO A 438 42.04 22.12 -33.41
C PRO A 438 40.88 21.71 -34.34
N ALA A 439 41.11 21.74 -35.66
CA ALA A 439 40.09 21.33 -36.62
C ALA A 439 39.70 19.84 -36.46
N ALA A 440 40.68 18.95 -36.26
CA ALA A 440 40.44 17.56 -35.98
C ALA A 440 39.71 17.37 -34.62
N SER A 441 40.11 18.13 -33.60
CA SER A 441 39.42 18.10 -32.28
C SER A 441 37.95 18.48 -32.37
N VAL A 442 37.60 19.55 -33.10
CA VAL A 442 36.22 19.95 -33.36
C VAL A 442 35.45 18.86 -34.12
N ALA A 443 36.08 18.24 -35.15
CA ALA A 443 35.44 17.14 -35.88
C ALA A 443 35.10 15.95 -34.97
N PHE A 444 36.01 15.54 -34.08
CA PHE A 444 35.78 14.48 -33.11
C PHE A 444 34.72 14.90 -32.05
N ALA A 445 34.73 16.15 -31.61
CA ALA A 445 33.69 16.68 -30.71
C ALA A 445 32.27 16.59 -31.34
N VAL A 446 32.15 16.93 -32.62
CA VAL A 446 30.90 16.80 -33.40
C VAL A 446 30.49 15.32 -33.51
N ILE A 447 31.43 14.41 -33.79
CA ILE A 447 31.15 12.97 -33.88
C ILE A 447 30.63 12.47 -32.52
N ILE A 448 31.27 12.80 -31.41
CA ILE A 448 30.86 12.41 -30.07
C ILE A 448 29.49 13.02 -29.75
N PHE A 449 29.26 14.28 -30.08
CA PHE A 449 27.99 14.97 -29.88
C PHE A 449 26.83 14.30 -30.66
N VAL A 450 27.06 13.99 -31.96
CA VAL A 450 26.03 13.29 -32.78
C VAL A 450 25.77 11.90 -32.22
N MET A 451 26.79 11.15 -31.83
CA MET A 451 26.61 9.84 -31.22
C MET A 451 25.87 9.92 -29.87
N SER A 452 26.22 10.91 -29.06
CA SER A 452 25.51 11.16 -27.80
C SER A 452 24.04 11.53 -28.04
N SER A 453 23.74 12.35 -29.05
CA SER A 453 22.39 12.79 -29.36
C SER A 453 21.49 11.68 -29.93
N VAL A 454 22.05 10.66 -30.54
CA VAL A 454 21.35 9.47 -31.04
C VAL A 454 21.00 8.50 -29.87
N SER A 455 21.83 8.51 -28.82
CA SER A 455 21.64 7.65 -27.63
C SER A 455 20.81 8.28 -26.53
N TYR A 456 20.25 9.47 -26.75
CA TYR A 456 19.40 10.16 -25.79
C TYR A 456 17.95 9.73 -25.92
N GLN A 457 17.33 9.33 -24.80
CA GLN A 457 15.88 9.18 -24.72
C GLN A 457 15.23 10.52 -25.12
N LYS A 458 14.36 10.49 -26.12
CA LYS A 458 13.68 11.69 -26.61
C LYS A 458 12.22 11.70 -26.20
N ASP A 459 11.67 10.55 -25.95
CA ASP A 459 10.27 10.36 -25.64
C ASP A 459 10.04 10.34 -24.13
N ALA A 460 8.98 10.94 -23.70
CA ALA A 460 8.52 10.82 -22.34
C ALA A 460 8.15 9.37 -22.01
N LEU A 461 8.28 8.98 -20.75
CA LEU A 461 8.02 7.64 -20.28
C LEU A 461 7.07 7.70 -19.08
N ILE A 462 6.03 6.88 -19.12
CA ILE A 462 5.19 6.55 -17.96
C ILE A 462 5.48 5.10 -17.59
N SER A 463 5.90 4.88 -16.35
CA SER A 463 6.08 3.56 -15.76
C SER A 463 5.02 3.33 -14.71
N ILE A 464 4.26 2.26 -14.82
CA ILE A 464 3.15 1.96 -13.94
C ILE A 464 3.41 0.59 -13.32
N MET A 465 3.37 0.57 -11.99
CA MET A 465 3.52 -0.65 -11.22
C MET A 465 2.28 -0.84 -10.36
N SER A 466 1.72 -2.04 -10.35
CA SER A 466 0.53 -2.31 -9.58
C SER A 466 0.66 -3.56 -8.71
N TYR A 467 -0.11 -3.58 -7.62
CA TYR A 467 -0.27 -4.73 -6.76
C TYR A 467 -1.74 -4.99 -6.46
N THR A 468 -2.12 -6.25 -6.58
CA THR A 468 -3.46 -6.73 -6.27
C THR A 468 -3.34 -8.00 -5.44
N ASP A 469 -3.96 -8.03 -4.27
CA ASP A 469 -4.20 -9.26 -3.53
C ASP A 469 -5.57 -9.83 -3.95
N LEU A 470 -5.55 -10.99 -4.61
CA LEU A 470 -6.77 -11.65 -5.11
C LEU A 470 -7.57 -12.33 -3.99
N ASP A 471 -6.97 -12.56 -2.85
CA ASP A 471 -7.63 -13.09 -1.66
C ASP A 471 -8.25 -11.98 -0.81
N ALA A 472 -7.83 -10.75 -1.05
CA ALA A 472 -8.41 -9.59 -0.42
C ALA A 472 -9.85 -9.36 -0.92
N LEU A 473 -10.74 -9.18 0.03
CA LEU A 473 -12.15 -9.03 -0.25
C LEU A 473 -12.53 -7.64 -0.79
N ASN A 474 -11.58 -6.69 -0.78
CA ASN A 474 -11.82 -5.31 -1.19
C ASN A 474 -11.74 -5.06 -2.70
N HIS A 475 -11.41 -6.06 -3.50
CA HIS A 475 -11.33 -5.97 -4.97
C HIS A 475 -10.64 -4.71 -5.51
N GLU A 476 -9.55 -4.28 -4.87
CA GLU A 476 -8.80 -3.08 -5.23
C GLU A 476 -7.39 -3.42 -5.71
N THR A 477 -6.93 -2.60 -6.64
CA THR A 477 -5.56 -2.62 -7.14
C THR A 477 -4.88 -1.29 -6.78
N ASN A 478 -3.78 -1.37 -6.07
CA ASN A 478 -2.92 -0.23 -5.80
C ASN A 478 -1.99 0.01 -6.98
N ILE A 479 -1.91 1.26 -7.43
CA ILE A 479 -1.12 1.66 -8.59
C ILE A 479 -0.15 2.76 -8.19
N SER A 480 1.11 2.61 -8.61
CA SER A 480 2.13 3.66 -8.57
C SER A 480 2.46 4.09 -9.99
N VAL A 481 2.41 5.39 -10.25
CA VAL A 481 2.67 5.97 -11.57
C VAL A 481 3.91 6.86 -11.51
N GLY A 482 4.95 6.45 -12.16
CA GLY A 482 6.20 7.20 -12.30
C GLY A 482 6.30 7.86 -13.68
N ILE A 483 6.60 9.14 -13.70
CA ILE A 483 6.64 9.95 -14.91
C ILE A 483 8.01 10.57 -15.08
N ARG A 484 8.53 10.47 -16.29
CA ARG A 484 9.75 11.15 -16.71
C ARG A 484 9.59 11.75 -18.09
N THR A 485 9.90 13.03 -18.23
CA THR A 485 9.81 13.75 -19.51
C THR A 485 11.08 14.55 -19.75
N PRO A 486 11.50 14.68 -21.01
CA PRO A 486 12.59 15.60 -21.38
C PRO A 486 12.17 17.08 -21.26
N ASP A 487 10.85 17.36 -21.24
CA ASP A 487 10.30 18.68 -21.16
C ASP A 487 10.61 19.35 -19.81
N LYS A 488 10.68 20.67 -19.82
CA LYS A 488 10.86 21.52 -18.64
C LYS A 488 9.63 22.37 -18.44
N GLY A 489 9.39 22.78 -17.19
CA GLY A 489 8.21 23.56 -16.81
C GLY A 489 7.11 22.68 -16.32
N ASP A 490 5.87 23.07 -16.56
CA ASP A 490 4.70 22.36 -16.04
C ASP A 490 4.45 21.07 -16.82
N VAL A 491 4.23 19.99 -16.07
CA VAL A 491 3.99 18.65 -16.60
C VAL A 491 2.58 18.20 -16.17
N LYS A 492 1.65 18.23 -17.11
CA LYS A 492 0.28 17.76 -16.91
C LYS A 492 0.12 16.34 -17.44
N ILE A 493 -0.29 15.43 -16.58
CA ILE A 493 -0.50 14.01 -16.86
C ILE A 493 -2.00 13.74 -16.84
N GLY A 494 -2.57 13.34 -17.98
CA GLY A 494 -3.93 12.83 -18.08
C GLY A 494 -3.96 11.33 -17.84
N VAL A 495 -4.77 10.87 -16.89
CA VAL A 495 -4.81 9.46 -16.46
C VAL A 495 -6.13 8.76 -16.80
N GLY A 496 -7.06 9.44 -17.46
CA GLY A 496 -8.39 8.92 -17.78
C GLY A 496 -9.43 9.25 -16.71
N SER A 497 -10.63 8.75 -16.87
CA SER A 497 -11.72 8.93 -15.91
C SER A 497 -11.68 7.85 -14.82
N ASN A 498 -12.27 8.12 -13.67
CA ASN A 498 -12.44 7.18 -12.55
C ASN A 498 -11.14 6.71 -11.87
N VAL A 499 -10.10 7.53 -11.90
CA VAL A 499 -8.84 7.29 -11.22
C VAL A 499 -8.82 8.05 -9.91
N ASN A 500 -8.73 7.34 -8.80
CA ASN A 500 -8.67 7.92 -7.47
C ASN A 500 -7.22 8.20 -7.10
N ILE A 501 -6.83 9.47 -7.06
CA ILE A 501 -5.48 9.84 -6.63
C ILE A 501 -5.38 9.70 -5.11
N THR A 502 -4.39 8.93 -4.67
CA THR A 502 -4.10 8.63 -3.26
C THR A 502 -2.67 9.02 -2.93
N SER A 503 -2.31 8.88 -1.68
CA SER A 503 -0.96 9.10 -1.17
C SER A 503 -0.12 7.83 -1.16
N ASP A 504 1.15 8.05 -0.88
CA ASP A 504 2.14 7.00 -0.67
C ASP A 504 2.02 6.24 0.67
N GLY A 505 1.09 6.59 1.54
CA GLY A 505 0.91 5.95 2.84
C GLY A 505 2.09 6.08 3.82
N ASN A 506 3.18 6.70 3.43
CA ASN A 506 4.42 6.81 4.21
C ASN A 506 4.45 8.02 5.14
N TYR A 507 3.43 8.19 5.96
CA TYR A 507 3.33 9.30 6.92
C TYR A 507 4.52 9.44 7.88
N TYR A 508 5.23 8.36 8.20
CA TYR A 508 6.25 8.36 9.27
C TYR A 508 7.70 8.56 8.85
N TYR A 509 8.07 8.44 7.58
CA TYR A 509 9.48 8.34 7.20
C TYR A 509 10.11 9.53 6.48
N TYR A 510 9.36 10.49 5.96
CA TYR A 510 9.93 11.52 5.08
C TYR A 510 10.44 12.80 5.76
N ASN A 511 10.61 12.88 7.08
CA ASN A 511 10.66 14.20 7.68
C ASN A 511 11.86 14.66 8.44
N TYR A 512 13.01 14.06 8.31
CA TYR A 512 14.15 14.62 9.09
C TYR A 512 15.26 15.31 8.28
N ASN A 513 15.24 15.27 6.96
CA ASN A 513 16.40 15.74 6.16
C ASN A 513 16.13 16.75 5.03
N SER A 514 14.95 17.29 4.84
CA SER A 514 14.82 18.43 3.93
C SER A 514 15.07 19.73 4.67
N SER A 515 16.34 20.08 4.72
CA SER A 515 16.83 21.37 5.20
C SER A 515 16.23 22.53 4.40
N SER A 516 15.62 23.47 5.15
CA SER A 516 15.73 24.89 4.87
C SER A 516 15.01 25.51 3.68
N ASN A 517 13.67 25.37 3.58
CA ASN A 517 12.92 26.50 3.03
C ASN A 517 11.62 26.65 3.83
N ASN A 518 11.49 27.75 4.57
CA ASN A 518 10.31 28.19 5.30
C ASN A 518 9.19 28.66 4.32
N SER A 519 8.82 27.84 3.33
CA SER A 519 7.75 28.18 2.38
C SER A 519 6.83 26.99 2.19
N ASP A 520 5.55 27.28 2.11
CA ASP A 520 4.54 26.31 1.71
C ASP A 520 4.87 25.76 0.33
N TYR A 521 4.66 24.45 0.14
CA TYR A 521 5.01 23.75 -1.09
C TYR A 521 3.80 22.96 -1.61
N CYS A 522 3.37 23.27 -2.83
CA CYS A 522 2.39 22.48 -3.57
C CYS A 522 3.10 21.28 -4.22
N GLU A 523 2.73 20.08 -3.87
CA GLU A 523 3.34 18.86 -4.43
C GLU A 523 2.89 18.66 -5.88
N TYR A 524 1.60 18.73 -6.11
CA TYR A 524 0.96 18.70 -7.43
C TYR A 524 -0.48 19.19 -7.32
N THR A 525 -1.09 19.44 -8.47
CA THR A 525 -2.51 19.78 -8.58
C THR A 525 -3.26 18.65 -9.26
N VAL A 526 -4.40 18.26 -8.72
CA VAL A 526 -5.35 17.31 -9.31
C VAL A 526 -6.50 18.09 -9.91
N SER A 527 -6.72 17.94 -11.21
CA SER A 527 -7.88 18.52 -11.90
C SER A 527 -8.78 17.41 -12.43
N THR A 528 -10.06 17.47 -12.10
CA THR A 528 -11.04 16.47 -12.52
C THR A 528 -12.16 17.14 -13.29
N ASN A 529 -12.49 16.57 -14.45
CA ASN A 529 -13.67 16.92 -15.24
C ASN A 529 -14.42 15.64 -15.63
N ASP A 530 -15.52 15.76 -16.36
CA ASP A 530 -16.38 14.62 -16.75
C ASP A 530 -15.67 13.54 -17.57
N THR A 531 -14.54 13.84 -18.17
CA THR A 531 -13.84 12.95 -19.11
C THR A 531 -12.44 12.53 -18.68
N GLU A 532 -11.79 13.30 -17.80
CA GLU A 532 -10.40 13.09 -17.45
C GLU A 532 -10.09 13.57 -16.02
N THR A 533 -9.31 12.78 -15.32
CA THR A 533 -8.53 13.21 -14.15
C THR A 533 -7.11 13.49 -14.61
N ALA A 534 -6.54 14.62 -14.23
CA ALA A 534 -5.17 14.98 -14.56
C ALA A 534 -4.39 15.45 -13.34
N VAL A 535 -3.11 15.10 -13.31
CA VAL A 535 -2.14 15.49 -12.27
C VAL A 535 -1.13 16.45 -12.89
N THR A 536 -0.94 17.62 -12.30
CA THR A 536 -0.01 18.65 -12.80
C THR A 536 1.10 18.92 -11.80
N TYR A 537 2.34 18.74 -12.21
CA TYR A 537 3.56 19.15 -11.48
C TYR A 537 4.10 20.43 -12.08
N TYR A 538 4.54 21.35 -11.23
CA TYR A 538 5.02 22.68 -11.64
C TYR A 538 6.53 22.79 -11.64
N ASP A 539 7.07 23.65 -12.48
CA ASP A 539 8.51 23.98 -12.56
C ASP A 539 9.44 22.76 -12.64
N CYS A 540 9.01 21.68 -13.31
CA CYS A 540 9.79 20.48 -13.45
C CYS A 540 11.08 20.69 -14.21
N SER A 541 12.16 20.09 -13.71
CA SER A 541 13.41 19.97 -14.45
C SER A 541 13.32 18.84 -15.48
N SER A 542 14.09 18.94 -16.57
CA SER A 542 14.19 17.84 -17.56
C SER A 542 14.57 16.52 -16.87
N TRP A 543 13.83 15.45 -17.16
CA TRP A 543 14.01 14.12 -16.57
C TRP A 543 13.80 14.06 -15.04
N GLN A 544 13.13 15.05 -14.47
CA GLN A 544 12.71 14.98 -13.08
C GLN A 544 11.78 13.77 -12.89
N SER A 545 11.96 13.07 -11.78
CA SER A 545 11.07 12.01 -11.36
C SER A 545 9.85 12.59 -10.66
N ASN A 546 8.68 12.33 -11.20
CA ASN A 546 7.41 12.69 -10.59
C ASN A 546 6.63 11.39 -10.36
N ILE A 547 6.07 11.22 -9.17
CA ILE A 547 5.33 10.01 -8.80
C ILE A 547 4.04 10.42 -8.12
N PHE A 548 2.95 9.76 -8.51
CA PHE A 548 1.71 9.78 -7.75
C PHE A 548 1.16 8.36 -7.61
N TYR A 549 0.21 8.21 -6.72
CA TYR A 549 -0.38 6.93 -6.36
C TYR A 549 -1.88 6.96 -6.63
N SER A 550 -2.44 5.79 -6.90
CA SER A 550 -3.85 5.66 -7.24
C SER A 550 -4.36 4.29 -6.82
N THR A 551 -5.66 4.20 -6.60
CA THR A 551 -6.37 2.93 -6.48
C THR A 551 -7.40 2.82 -7.60
N VAL A 552 -7.55 1.61 -8.15
CA VAL A 552 -8.56 1.29 -9.14
C VAL A 552 -9.27 -0.01 -8.77
N LYS A 553 -10.47 -0.20 -9.30
CA LYS A 553 -11.18 -1.45 -9.12
C LYS A 553 -10.42 -2.58 -9.82
N ASN A 554 -10.17 -3.66 -9.10
CA ASN A 554 -9.58 -4.86 -9.68
C ASN A 554 -10.55 -5.51 -10.67
N THR A 555 -10.04 -5.91 -11.84
CA THR A 555 -10.81 -6.61 -12.89
C THR A 555 -10.52 -8.11 -12.95
N MET A 556 -9.45 -8.57 -12.30
CA MET A 556 -9.08 -10.00 -12.24
C MET A 556 -9.75 -10.64 -11.01
N SER A 557 -10.38 -11.78 -11.19
CA SER A 557 -11.01 -12.54 -10.12
C SER A 557 -10.04 -13.57 -9.52
N ALA A 558 -10.35 -14.03 -8.30
CA ALA A 558 -9.59 -15.12 -7.69
C ALA A 558 -9.65 -16.43 -8.49
N ASP A 559 -10.68 -16.62 -9.33
CA ASP A 559 -10.84 -17.80 -10.20
C ASP A 559 -10.00 -17.72 -11.49
N ASP A 560 -9.44 -16.56 -11.82
CA ASP A 560 -8.61 -16.38 -13.02
C ASP A 560 -7.22 -17.01 -12.88
N ILE A 561 -6.75 -17.19 -11.65
CA ILE A 561 -5.52 -17.91 -11.34
C ILE A 561 -5.87 -19.06 -10.42
N LYS A 562 -5.77 -20.30 -10.88
CA LYS A 562 -6.06 -21.50 -10.09
C LYS A 562 -4.81 -22.29 -9.80
N GLY A 563 -4.68 -22.75 -8.56
CA GLY A 563 -3.67 -23.71 -8.13
C GLY A 563 -4.34 -24.96 -7.58
N ASP A 564 -3.72 -26.12 -7.78
CA ASP A 564 -4.07 -27.39 -7.11
C ASP A 564 -2.77 -28.01 -6.63
N PHE A 565 -2.55 -28.02 -5.31
CA PHE A 565 -1.31 -28.45 -4.70
C PHE A 565 -1.53 -29.59 -3.72
N THR A 566 -0.57 -30.51 -3.69
CA THR A 566 -0.49 -31.59 -2.71
C THR A 566 0.97 -31.87 -2.35
N ILE A 567 1.22 -32.80 -1.43
CA ILE A 567 2.58 -33.22 -1.09
C ILE A 567 2.84 -34.61 -1.64
N GLU A 568 3.96 -34.78 -2.34
CA GLU A 568 4.49 -36.09 -2.75
C GLU A 568 5.94 -36.24 -2.28
N GLY A 569 6.15 -37.16 -1.36
CA GLY A 569 7.44 -37.31 -0.68
C GLY A 569 7.80 -36.10 0.16
N THR A 570 8.91 -35.48 -0.17
CA THR A 570 9.40 -34.24 0.44
C THR A 570 9.20 -33.01 -0.47
N ASN A 571 8.24 -33.07 -1.41
CA ASN A 571 7.97 -31.95 -2.31
C ASN A 571 6.49 -31.57 -2.25
N ILE A 572 6.21 -30.26 -2.25
CA ILE A 572 4.92 -29.77 -2.67
C ILE A 572 4.89 -29.83 -4.19
N VAL A 573 3.90 -30.46 -4.75
CA VAL A 573 3.71 -30.59 -6.19
C VAL A 573 2.31 -30.12 -6.57
N GLY A 574 2.19 -29.48 -7.71
CA GLY A 574 0.89 -28.99 -8.15
C GLY A 574 0.94 -28.38 -9.52
N THR A 575 -0.23 -27.94 -9.97
CA THR A 575 -0.41 -27.29 -11.27
C THR A 575 -1.05 -25.93 -11.06
N VAL A 576 -0.50 -24.91 -11.69
CA VAL A 576 -1.09 -23.57 -11.74
C VAL A 576 -1.68 -23.34 -13.12
N THR A 577 -2.95 -22.93 -13.17
CA THR A 577 -3.69 -22.65 -14.40
C THR A 577 -4.01 -21.16 -14.50
N ASN A 578 -3.68 -20.56 -15.62
CA ASN A 578 -4.05 -19.20 -15.98
C ASN A 578 -5.37 -19.20 -16.74
N ASN A 579 -6.49 -18.94 -16.08
CA ASN A 579 -7.81 -18.83 -16.70
C ASN A 579 -8.14 -17.41 -17.16
N SER A 580 -7.25 -16.45 -16.94
CA SER A 580 -7.47 -15.06 -17.34
C SER A 580 -7.33 -14.87 -18.86
N GLU A 581 -7.79 -13.72 -19.35
CA GLU A 581 -7.61 -13.33 -20.77
C GLU A 581 -6.19 -12.81 -21.06
N ASN A 582 -5.35 -12.60 -20.03
CA ASN A 582 -4.02 -12.04 -20.16
C ASN A 582 -2.94 -13.10 -19.92
N ASP A 583 -1.84 -13.00 -20.65
CA ASP A 583 -0.67 -13.83 -20.40
C ASP A 583 -0.02 -13.45 -19.06
N ILE A 584 0.32 -14.46 -18.26
CA ILE A 584 1.21 -14.31 -17.12
C ILE A 584 2.63 -14.34 -17.67
N VAL A 585 3.28 -13.18 -17.71
CA VAL A 585 4.64 -13.05 -18.27
C VAL A 585 5.71 -13.64 -17.37
N ASP A 586 5.40 -13.77 -16.08
CA ASP A 586 6.26 -14.44 -15.09
C ASP A 586 5.42 -14.93 -13.92
N LEU A 587 5.62 -16.15 -13.51
CA LEU A 587 4.97 -16.75 -12.34
C LEU A 587 6.03 -17.14 -11.32
N VAL A 588 5.91 -16.62 -10.11
CA VAL A 588 6.70 -17.03 -8.95
C VAL A 588 5.77 -17.70 -7.96
N VAL A 589 6.22 -18.79 -7.36
CA VAL A 589 5.48 -19.49 -6.31
C VAL A 589 6.33 -19.55 -5.06
N SER A 590 5.70 -19.44 -3.88
CA SER A 590 6.41 -19.57 -2.61
C SER A 590 5.65 -20.45 -1.63
N PHE A 591 6.41 -21.13 -0.78
CA PHE A 591 5.89 -21.90 0.34
C PHE A 591 6.94 -21.97 1.45
N GLY A 592 6.56 -21.64 2.67
CA GLY A 592 7.47 -21.71 3.82
C GLY A 592 8.77 -20.93 3.59
N GLY A 593 8.68 -19.78 2.90
CA GLY A 593 9.81 -18.91 2.57
C GLY A 593 10.70 -19.38 1.42
N GLN A 594 10.41 -20.52 0.81
CA GLN A 594 11.05 -20.93 -0.42
C GLN A 594 10.33 -20.37 -1.62
N TYR A 595 11.09 -19.93 -2.61
CA TYR A 595 10.58 -19.35 -3.85
C TYR A 595 11.05 -20.18 -5.05
N ALA A 596 10.15 -20.47 -5.98
CA ALA A 596 10.46 -21.07 -7.27
C ALA A 596 9.85 -20.22 -8.40
N ARG A 597 10.60 -20.03 -9.48
CA ARG A 597 10.13 -19.31 -10.66
C ARG A 597 9.64 -20.31 -11.71
N ALA A 598 8.34 -20.30 -11.98
CA ALA A 598 7.73 -21.15 -13.04
C ALA A 598 7.79 -20.47 -14.41
N GLY A 599 7.92 -19.14 -14.47
CA GLY A 599 8.10 -18.38 -15.69
C GLY A 599 6.80 -18.06 -16.41
N PHE A 600 6.82 -18.07 -17.75
CA PHE A 600 5.69 -17.66 -18.59
C PHE A 600 4.57 -18.71 -18.63
N VAL A 601 3.29 -18.23 -18.48
CA VAL A 601 2.09 -19.07 -18.60
C VAL A 601 1.07 -18.33 -19.47
N ALA A 602 0.83 -18.80 -20.68
CA ALA A 602 -0.11 -18.15 -21.59
C ALA A 602 -1.56 -18.20 -21.04
N ALA A 603 -2.40 -17.31 -21.54
CA ALA A 603 -3.83 -17.31 -21.25
C ALA A 603 -4.45 -18.68 -21.64
N GLY A 604 -5.13 -19.32 -20.70
CA GLY A 604 -5.73 -20.64 -20.84
C GLY A 604 -4.78 -21.83 -20.65
N ASP A 605 -3.48 -21.61 -20.44
CA ASP A 605 -2.50 -22.67 -20.23
C ASP A 605 -2.24 -22.96 -18.73
N SER A 606 -1.53 -24.06 -18.49
CA SER A 606 -1.14 -24.51 -17.16
C SER A 606 0.34 -24.85 -17.09
N VAL A 607 0.92 -24.74 -15.90
CA VAL A 607 2.31 -25.09 -15.62
C VAL A 607 2.39 -25.94 -14.35
N ASP A 608 3.23 -26.99 -14.39
CA ASP A 608 3.51 -27.83 -13.23
C ASP A 608 4.61 -27.19 -12.38
N VAL A 609 4.41 -27.23 -11.06
CA VAL A 609 5.30 -26.64 -10.07
C VAL A 609 5.71 -27.69 -9.04
N SER A 610 6.97 -27.64 -8.60
CA SER A 610 7.47 -28.48 -7.52
C SER A 610 8.37 -27.65 -6.60
N ILE A 611 8.07 -27.65 -5.28
CA ILE A 611 8.81 -26.93 -4.25
C ILE A 611 9.33 -27.99 -3.25
N PRO A 612 10.66 -28.14 -3.09
CA PRO A 612 11.21 -29.09 -2.14
C PRO A 612 11.02 -28.59 -0.70
N LEU A 613 10.65 -29.48 0.21
CA LEU A 613 10.59 -29.24 1.64
C LEU A 613 11.92 -29.63 2.30
N SER A 614 12.58 -28.69 2.97
CA SER A 614 13.86 -28.92 3.63
C SER A 614 14.01 -28.03 4.86
N THR A 615 14.41 -28.63 5.99
CA THR A 615 14.68 -27.88 7.24
C THR A 615 15.81 -26.86 7.07
N GLU A 616 16.82 -27.15 6.23
CA GLU A 616 17.92 -26.22 5.97
C GLU A 616 17.45 -24.97 5.21
N GLU A 617 16.44 -25.11 4.37
CA GLU A 617 15.90 -24.00 3.60
C GLU A 617 15.05 -23.07 4.46
N ILE A 618 14.28 -23.59 5.43
CA ILE A 618 13.55 -22.76 6.39
C ILE A 618 14.50 -21.86 7.18
N GLN A 619 15.62 -22.40 7.62
CA GLN A 619 16.60 -21.66 8.40
C GLN A 619 17.28 -20.55 7.58
N LYS A 620 17.48 -20.75 6.28
CA LYS A 620 17.98 -19.73 5.36
C LYS A 620 16.95 -18.63 5.10
N TRP A 621 15.69 -18.99 5.10
CA TRP A 621 14.60 -18.03 4.86
C TRP A 621 14.48 -16.97 5.96
N THR A 622 14.57 -17.38 7.23
CA THR A 622 14.57 -16.44 8.36
C THR A 622 15.73 -15.44 8.30
N ASP A 623 16.87 -15.86 7.74
CA ASP A 623 18.07 -15.04 7.72
C ASP A 623 18.17 -14.10 6.51
N ASN A 624 17.52 -14.38 5.34
CA ASN A 624 17.84 -13.60 4.14
C ASN A 624 16.86 -13.68 2.96
N ARG A 625 15.58 -13.34 3.14
CA ARG A 625 14.55 -13.30 2.09
C ARG A 625 14.98 -12.51 0.85
N TYR A 626 15.59 -11.33 1.04
CA TYR A 626 16.09 -10.49 -0.05
C TYR A 626 17.08 -11.24 -0.95
N GLN A 627 17.95 -12.08 -0.37
CA GLN A 627 18.90 -12.88 -1.15
C GLN A 627 18.19 -13.99 -1.93
N MET A 628 17.17 -14.64 -1.35
CA MET A 628 16.43 -15.70 -2.05
C MET A 628 15.68 -15.13 -3.27
N ILE A 629 14.97 -14.02 -3.11
CA ILE A 629 14.29 -13.34 -4.21
C ILE A 629 15.31 -12.86 -5.26
N SER A 630 16.45 -12.34 -4.82
CA SER A 630 17.55 -11.95 -5.71
C SER A 630 18.10 -13.14 -6.51
N GLN A 631 18.17 -14.32 -5.90
CA GLN A 631 18.60 -15.54 -6.59
C GLN A 631 17.64 -15.95 -7.70
N ILE A 632 16.33 -15.86 -7.45
CA ILE A 632 15.30 -16.22 -8.42
C ILE A 632 15.33 -15.32 -9.66
N PHE A 633 15.34 -14.01 -9.46
CA PHE A 633 15.31 -13.04 -10.56
C PHE A 633 16.66 -12.83 -11.21
N TYR A 634 17.77 -12.93 -10.45
CA TYR A 634 19.11 -12.57 -10.91
C TYR A 634 20.09 -13.73 -10.92
N GLY A 635 19.75 -14.91 -10.31
CA GLY A 635 20.65 -16.05 -10.15
C GLY A 635 21.93 -15.67 -9.41
N LEU A 636 21.88 -14.74 -8.45
CA LEU A 636 23.01 -14.31 -7.64
C LEU A 636 23.26 -15.33 -6.54
N ASN A 637 24.50 -15.77 -6.36
CA ASN A 637 24.92 -16.61 -5.23
C ASN A 637 25.15 -15.74 -3.99
N GLU A 638 25.11 -16.33 -2.81
CA GLU A 638 25.23 -15.69 -1.48
C GLU A 638 26.42 -14.72 -1.33
N ASN A 639 27.45 -14.85 -2.14
CA ASN A 639 28.65 -14.02 -2.11
C ASN A 639 28.65 -12.85 -3.12
N GLN A 640 27.59 -12.67 -3.89
CA GLN A 640 27.49 -11.62 -4.93
C GLN A 640 26.53 -10.51 -4.49
N GLN A 641 26.89 -9.82 -3.41
CA GLN A 641 26.20 -8.61 -3.00
C GLN A 641 26.32 -7.53 -4.08
N GLN A 642 25.18 -7.05 -4.57
CA GLN A 642 25.01 -5.74 -5.24
C GLN A 642 25.94 -5.39 -6.41
N ALA A 643 26.36 -6.32 -7.24
CA ALA A 643 26.77 -5.90 -8.57
C ALA A 643 25.50 -5.41 -9.29
N SER A 644 25.41 -4.10 -9.54
CA SER A 644 24.32 -3.47 -10.27
C SER A 644 23.90 -4.35 -11.45
N MET A 645 22.65 -4.76 -11.48
CA MET A 645 22.03 -5.73 -12.40
C MET A 645 22.18 -5.38 -13.87
N VAL A 646 22.53 -4.15 -14.16
CA VAL A 646 22.74 -3.55 -15.49
C VAL A 646 23.89 -4.22 -16.28
N PHE A 647 24.69 -5.09 -15.69
CA PHE A 647 25.91 -5.62 -16.34
C PHE A 647 25.94 -7.14 -16.52
N ARG A 648 24.79 -7.83 -16.53
CA ARG A 648 24.80 -9.25 -16.87
C ARG A 648 25.03 -9.47 -18.36
N ASN A 649 26.06 -10.22 -18.66
CA ASN A 649 26.30 -10.73 -20.00
C ASN A 649 25.10 -11.57 -20.47
N GLY A 650 24.31 -11.07 -21.42
CA GLY A 650 23.26 -11.81 -22.12
C GLY A 650 21.82 -11.39 -21.91
N VAL A 651 21.54 -10.47 -20.96
CA VAL A 651 20.19 -9.92 -20.74
C VAL A 651 20.12 -8.53 -21.39
N SER A 652 19.06 -8.26 -22.15
CA SER A 652 18.80 -6.93 -22.71
C SER A 652 18.57 -5.90 -21.61
N ALA A 653 18.82 -4.63 -21.90
CA ALA A 653 18.62 -3.56 -20.95
C ALA A 653 17.15 -3.44 -20.49
N ASP A 654 16.24 -3.68 -21.41
CA ASP A 654 14.79 -3.66 -21.18
C ASP A 654 14.36 -4.82 -20.29
N GLU A 655 14.82 -6.02 -20.56
CA GLU A 655 14.56 -7.20 -19.73
C GLU A 655 15.15 -7.05 -18.31
N ALA A 656 16.34 -6.47 -18.19
CA ALA A 656 16.95 -6.19 -16.88
C ALA A 656 16.11 -5.18 -16.07
N TYR A 657 15.53 -4.18 -16.74
CA TYR A 657 14.65 -3.20 -16.11
C TYR A 657 13.34 -3.85 -15.62
N LYS A 658 12.71 -4.69 -16.42
CA LYS A 658 11.50 -5.43 -16.03
C LYS A 658 11.76 -6.39 -14.87
N LEU A 659 12.86 -7.14 -14.91
CA LEU A 659 13.24 -8.02 -13.80
C LEU A 659 13.48 -7.26 -12.50
N GLU A 660 14.02 -6.04 -12.57
CA GLU A 660 14.18 -5.18 -11.40
C GLU A 660 12.84 -4.73 -10.84
N GLN A 661 11.89 -4.35 -11.70
CA GLN A 661 10.54 -3.99 -11.28
C GLN A 661 9.82 -5.17 -10.61
N ARG A 662 9.88 -6.38 -11.20
CA ARG A 662 9.31 -7.60 -10.62
C ARG A 662 9.92 -7.96 -9.28
N PHE A 663 11.24 -7.87 -9.19
CA PHE A 663 11.95 -8.08 -7.94
C PHE A 663 11.48 -7.10 -6.85
N GLU A 664 11.42 -5.81 -7.16
CA GLU A 664 11.02 -4.80 -6.20
C GLU A 664 9.55 -4.96 -5.79
N LEU A 665 8.63 -5.25 -6.74
CA LEU A 665 7.24 -5.55 -6.43
C LEU A 665 7.14 -6.73 -5.46
N LEU A 666 7.80 -7.85 -5.74
CA LEU A 666 7.77 -9.01 -4.86
C LEU A 666 8.41 -8.72 -3.49
N ASN A 667 9.50 -7.94 -3.48
CA ASN A 667 10.21 -7.64 -2.23
C ASN A 667 9.44 -6.68 -1.33
N TYR A 668 8.73 -5.71 -1.89
CA TYR A 668 8.03 -4.66 -1.13
C TYR A 668 6.55 -4.92 -0.91
N THR A 669 5.90 -5.65 -1.81
CA THR A 669 4.47 -5.98 -1.68
C THR A 669 4.23 -7.37 -1.11
N GLY A 670 5.24 -8.19 -1.03
CA GLY A 670 5.13 -9.46 -0.30
C GLY A 670 4.88 -9.20 1.18
N ASP A 671 4.06 -10.01 1.78
CA ASP A 671 3.71 -10.01 3.22
C ASP A 671 4.92 -10.26 4.11
N ILE A 672 5.94 -9.40 3.99
CA ILE A 672 7.21 -9.50 4.70
C ILE A 672 6.99 -9.53 6.22
N TRP A 673 5.90 -8.91 6.67
CA TRP A 673 5.61 -8.72 8.08
C TRP A 673 4.34 -9.45 8.55
N ASN A 674 3.50 -9.95 7.61
CA ASN A 674 2.22 -10.59 7.89
C ASN A 674 2.12 -12.05 7.41
N ASP A 675 3.20 -12.64 6.90
CA ASP A 675 3.28 -14.10 6.67
C ASP A 675 3.33 -14.86 8.02
N ASN A 676 2.46 -14.45 8.94
CA ASN A 676 1.95 -15.31 9.97
C ASN A 676 1.08 -16.39 9.30
N ASN A 677 1.66 -17.09 8.31
CA ASN A 677 0.97 -18.14 7.60
C ASN A 677 0.77 -19.31 8.56
N LEU A 678 -0.25 -19.17 9.41
CA LEU A 678 -0.79 -20.26 10.23
C LEU A 678 -1.46 -21.31 9.33
N GLU A 679 -1.66 -20.97 8.05
CA GLU A 679 -2.29 -21.83 7.05
C GLU A 679 -1.24 -22.44 6.13
N PHE A 680 -1.44 -23.72 5.82
CA PHE A 680 -0.53 -24.48 4.97
C PHE A 680 -0.84 -24.19 3.50
N GLU A 681 -0.34 -23.04 2.99
CA GLU A 681 -0.70 -22.48 1.69
C GLU A 681 0.51 -22.18 0.82
N VAL A 682 0.34 -22.36 -0.49
CA VAL A 682 1.27 -21.89 -1.52
C VAL A 682 0.84 -20.50 -1.97
N ASN A 683 1.73 -19.51 -1.89
CA ASN A 683 1.48 -18.19 -2.45
C ASN A 683 1.91 -18.15 -3.92
N LEU A 684 1.00 -17.70 -4.77
CA LEU A 684 1.21 -17.46 -6.21
C LEU A 684 1.42 -15.97 -6.42
N TYR A 685 2.45 -15.61 -7.17
CA TYR A 685 2.77 -14.24 -7.56
C TYR A 685 2.83 -14.20 -9.08
N ALA A 686 1.76 -13.73 -9.70
CA ALA A 686 1.62 -13.68 -11.16
C ALA A 686 1.85 -12.27 -11.68
N TYR A 687 2.78 -12.13 -12.63
CA TYR A 687 3.07 -10.85 -13.27
C TYR A 687 2.41 -10.75 -14.64
N THR A 688 1.79 -9.60 -14.92
CA THR A 688 1.22 -9.27 -16.24
C THR A 688 1.63 -7.87 -16.68
N GLU A 689 1.52 -7.57 -17.97
CA GLU A 689 1.92 -6.27 -18.56
C GLU A 689 0.75 -5.53 -19.22
N ASN A 690 -0.50 -5.95 -19.00
CA ASN A 690 -1.69 -5.30 -19.55
C ASN A 690 -2.03 -4.00 -18.83
N SER A 691 -2.64 -3.05 -19.55
CA SER A 691 -3.16 -1.81 -18.95
C SER A 691 -4.38 -2.12 -18.08
N LEU A 692 -4.41 -1.53 -16.88
CA LEU A 692 -5.52 -1.58 -15.93
C LEU A 692 -6.39 -0.31 -15.95
N LEU A 693 -5.98 0.70 -16.71
CA LEU A 693 -6.66 1.99 -16.82
C LEU A 693 -7.27 2.15 -18.21
N ASP A 694 -8.47 2.71 -18.27
CA ASP A 694 -9.15 3.00 -19.52
C ASP A 694 -8.50 4.18 -20.28
N GLY A 695 -8.54 4.13 -21.62
CA GLY A 695 -7.98 5.16 -22.49
C GLY A 695 -6.45 5.19 -22.49
N ALA A 696 -5.88 6.15 -23.19
CA ALA A 696 -4.42 6.37 -23.24
C ALA A 696 -4.00 7.45 -22.25
N ARG A 697 -2.79 7.27 -21.68
CA ARG A 697 -2.16 8.30 -20.82
C ARG A 697 -1.57 9.39 -21.71
N THR A 698 -1.66 10.63 -21.22
CA THR A 698 -1.10 11.78 -21.92
C THR A 698 -0.13 12.56 -21.05
N ILE A 699 0.89 13.15 -21.68
CA ILE A 699 1.73 14.17 -21.06
C ILE A 699 1.61 15.45 -21.90
N ASN A 700 1.16 16.52 -21.27
CA ASN A 700 0.89 17.80 -21.94
C ASN A 700 -0.01 17.63 -23.19
N GLY A 701 -1.04 16.77 -23.08
CA GLY A 701 -2.01 16.46 -24.14
C GLY A 701 -1.49 15.57 -25.28
N LYS A 702 -0.30 14.98 -25.15
CA LYS A 702 0.26 14.04 -26.13
C LYS A 702 0.25 12.64 -25.53
N GLU A 703 -0.24 11.67 -26.29
CA GLU A 703 -0.14 10.26 -25.90
C GLU A 703 1.33 9.83 -25.75
N VAL A 704 1.61 9.01 -24.73
CA VAL A 704 2.94 8.54 -24.41
C VAL A 704 2.95 7.02 -24.25
N ASN A 705 4.12 6.42 -24.46
CA ASN A 705 4.30 5.00 -24.23
C ASN A 705 4.26 4.70 -22.74
N GLU A 706 3.54 3.66 -22.41
CA GLU A 706 3.36 3.16 -21.06
C GLU A 706 4.14 1.86 -20.88
N ASN A 707 4.76 1.71 -19.71
CA ASN A 707 5.35 0.45 -19.28
C ASN A 707 4.59 -0.03 -18.06
N TRP A 708 3.89 -1.14 -18.18
CA TRP A 708 3.09 -1.76 -17.14
C TRP A 708 3.82 -2.95 -16.55
N GLU A 709 3.78 -3.08 -15.23
CA GLU A 709 4.18 -4.28 -14.51
C GLU A 709 3.19 -4.48 -13.35
N ASN A 710 2.32 -5.47 -13.49
CA ASN A 710 1.27 -5.77 -12.51
C ASN A 710 1.65 -7.02 -11.75
N LEU A 711 1.48 -7.02 -10.44
CA LEU A 711 1.65 -8.18 -9.58
C LEU A 711 0.31 -8.56 -8.95
N TYR A 712 -0.11 -9.79 -9.17
CA TYR A 712 -1.26 -10.42 -8.52
C TYR A 712 -0.76 -11.47 -7.55
N LYS A 713 -1.19 -11.38 -6.29
CA LYS A 713 -0.95 -12.39 -5.26
C LYS A 713 -2.20 -13.23 -5.07
N LYS A 714 -2.01 -14.53 -4.88
CA LYS A 714 -3.05 -15.47 -4.47
C LYS A 714 -2.49 -16.56 -3.60
N SER A 715 -3.17 -16.87 -2.50
CA SER A 715 -2.88 -18.02 -1.65
C SER A 715 -3.73 -19.22 -2.06
N VAL A 716 -3.12 -20.38 -2.07
CA VAL A 716 -3.77 -21.64 -2.45
C VAL A 716 -3.44 -22.71 -1.41
N PRO A 717 -4.45 -23.26 -0.71
CA PRO A 717 -4.22 -24.28 0.29
C PRO A 717 -3.63 -25.54 -0.33
N VAL A 718 -2.71 -26.19 0.42
CA VAL A 718 -2.13 -27.48 0.05
C VAL A 718 -3.04 -28.60 0.54
N ASP A 719 -3.65 -29.34 -0.36
CA ASP A 719 -4.54 -30.45 -0.03
C ASP A 719 -3.74 -31.73 0.26
N ILE A 720 -3.33 -31.89 1.51
CA ILE A 720 -2.57 -33.07 1.98
C ILE A 720 -3.44 -34.34 1.91
N SER A 721 -4.76 -34.23 1.91
CA SER A 721 -5.65 -35.39 1.82
C SER A 721 -5.51 -36.16 0.52
N LYS A 722 -5.04 -35.51 -0.55
CA LYS A 722 -4.74 -36.12 -1.85
C LYS A 722 -3.38 -36.84 -1.89
N SER A 723 -2.52 -36.61 -0.92
CA SER A 723 -1.16 -37.15 -0.91
C SER A 723 -1.14 -38.68 -0.81
N THR A 724 -0.42 -39.33 -1.72
CA THR A 724 -0.20 -40.77 -1.66
C THR A 724 0.90 -41.13 -0.66
N ASN A 725 1.86 -40.27 -0.48
CA ASN A 725 2.94 -40.38 0.48
C ASN A 725 3.54 -39.00 0.77
N TYR A 726 3.55 -38.57 2.02
CA TYR A 726 4.15 -37.29 2.43
C TYR A 726 5.19 -37.48 3.53
N ASP A 727 6.20 -36.63 3.49
CA ASP A 727 7.27 -36.50 4.51
C ASP A 727 7.52 -34.99 4.73
N ILE A 728 6.83 -34.42 5.72
CA ILE A 728 6.90 -32.99 6.07
C ILE A 728 7.98 -32.84 7.14
N PRO A 729 9.08 -32.14 6.85
CA PRO A 729 10.14 -31.90 7.82
C PRO A 729 9.71 -30.93 8.94
N GLU A 730 10.52 -30.83 9.98
CA GLU A 730 10.30 -29.90 11.10
C GLU A 730 10.25 -28.44 10.64
N GLY A 731 9.32 -27.67 11.24
CA GLY A 731 9.23 -26.22 11.09
C GLY A 731 8.21 -25.74 10.06
N TYR A 732 7.62 -26.62 9.23
CA TYR A 732 6.57 -26.24 8.26
C TYR A 732 5.16 -26.22 8.88
N LEU A 733 4.95 -26.90 9.98
CA LEU A 733 3.69 -26.91 10.71
C LEU A 733 3.83 -26.01 11.94
N VAL A 734 2.89 -25.10 12.10
CA VAL A 734 2.80 -24.16 13.22
C VAL A 734 1.54 -24.43 14.04
N PRO A 735 1.51 -24.07 15.33
CA PRO A 735 0.28 -24.20 16.12
C PRO A 735 -0.86 -23.37 15.54
N THR A 736 -2.05 -23.94 15.43
CA THR A 736 -3.27 -23.23 15.02
C THR A 736 -3.92 -22.45 16.17
N GLU A 737 -3.70 -22.90 17.39
CA GLU A 737 -4.17 -22.25 18.61
C GLU A 737 -3.02 -22.23 19.65
N ILE A 738 -2.85 -21.09 20.34
CA ILE A 738 -1.90 -20.94 21.44
C ILE A 738 -2.64 -20.38 22.64
N TYR A 739 -2.68 -21.13 23.72
CA TYR A 739 -3.26 -20.67 24.98
C TYR A 739 -2.17 -20.26 25.96
N LEU A 740 -2.13 -18.98 26.30
CA LEU A 740 -1.33 -18.44 27.39
C LEU A 740 -2.24 -18.36 28.64
N GLY A 741 -2.11 -19.33 29.54
CA GLY A 741 -3.10 -19.56 30.60
C GLY A 741 -4.45 -19.96 30.02
N ASN A 742 -5.45 -19.07 30.12
CA ASN A 742 -6.80 -19.29 29.58
C ASN A 742 -7.12 -18.42 28.35
N ILE A 743 -6.14 -17.72 27.82
CA ILE A 743 -6.34 -16.77 26.71
C ILE A 743 -5.73 -17.38 25.45
N ASN A 744 -6.54 -17.53 24.40
CA ASN A 744 -6.03 -17.89 23.08
C ASN A 744 -5.41 -16.64 22.46
N ASP A 745 -4.11 -16.67 22.25
CA ASP A 745 -3.35 -15.53 21.72
C ASP A 745 -2.27 -15.99 20.74
N THR A 746 -2.65 -16.13 19.49
CA THR A 746 -1.72 -16.43 18.39
C THR A 746 -0.84 -15.23 18.02
N SER A 747 -1.22 -14.01 18.43
CA SER A 747 -0.43 -12.81 18.16
C SER A 747 0.88 -12.74 18.95
N SER A 748 1.01 -13.58 19.99
CA SER A 748 2.24 -13.74 20.76
C SER A 748 3.32 -14.56 20.04
N MET A 749 3.00 -15.17 18.88
CA MET A 749 3.90 -16.02 18.12
C MET A 749 4.69 -15.21 17.09
N ASP A 750 6.02 -15.37 17.16
CA ASP A 750 6.95 -14.92 16.10
C ASP A 750 7.38 -16.14 15.26
N ILE A 751 6.77 -16.28 14.10
CA ILE A 751 7.04 -17.41 13.19
C ILE A 751 8.46 -17.33 12.64
N TYR A 752 9.01 -16.13 12.43
CA TYR A 752 10.36 -15.95 11.88
C TYR A 752 11.45 -16.49 12.80
N ASN A 753 11.31 -16.20 14.10
CA ASN A 753 12.25 -16.67 15.10
C ASN A 753 11.85 -18.03 15.70
N PHE A 754 10.68 -18.57 15.31
CA PHE A 754 10.08 -19.76 15.92
C PHE A 754 9.87 -19.60 17.43
N GLU A 755 9.46 -18.42 17.87
CA GLU A 755 9.34 -18.05 19.28
C GLU A 755 7.91 -17.63 19.64
N ILE A 756 7.57 -17.82 20.91
CA ILE A 756 6.34 -17.34 21.53
C ILE A 756 6.71 -16.49 22.72
N TYR A 757 6.14 -15.29 22.82
CA TYR A 757 6.31 -14.44 24.00
C TYR A 757 5.26 -14.79 25.05
N THR A 758 5.70 -15.28 26.22
CA THR A 758 4.80 -15.80 27.27
C THR A 758 4.03 -14.74 28.05
N MET A 759 4.29 -13.45 27.80
CA MET A 759 3.63 -12.33 28.48
C MET A 759 3.67 -12.51 30.03
N THR A 760 2.51 -12.40 30.68
CA THR A 760 2.35 -12.62 32.12
C THR A 760 1.95 -14.05 32.47
N SER A 761 1.82 -14.94 31.50
CA SER A 761 1.39 -16.33 31.73
C SER A 761 2.52 -17.21 32.23
N ASP A 762 2.19 -18.16 33.08
CA ASP A 762 3.10 -19.19 33.58
C ASP A 762 2.81 -20.57 32.98
N THR A 763 1.88 -20.64 32.02
CA THR A 763 1.54 -21.87 31.28
C THR A 763 1.32 -21.57 29.79
N ILE A 764 1.66 -22.55 28.96
CA ILE A 764 1.40 -22.53 27.54
C ILE A 764 0.83 -23.84 27.06
N GLU A 765 -0.20 -23.78 26.20
CA GLU A 765 -0.72 -24.90 25.44
C GLU A 765 -0.68 -24.55 23.95
N CYS A 766 -0.02 -25.40 23.15
CA CYS A 766 0.03 -25.29 21.69
C CYS A 766 -0.83 -26.40 21.08
N ILE A 767 -1.75 -26.03 20.20
CA ILE A 767 -2.64 -26.97 19.50
C ILE A 767 -2.35 -26.92 18.01
N TYR A 768 -2.14 -28.08 17.40
CA TYR A 768 -1.95 -28.25 15.97
C TYR A 768 -3.18 -28.93 15.38
N ASP A 769 -3.72 -28.37 14.30
CA ASP A 769 -4.75 -29.02 13.50
C ASP A 769 -4.12 -29.86 12.38
N LEU A 770 -4.17 -31.16 12.52
CA LEU A 770 -3.66 -32.15 11.58
C LEU A 770 -4.79 -32.85 10.81
N GLY A 771 -6.03 -32.33 10.88
CA GLY A 771 -7.21 -32.96 10.29
C GLY A 771 -7.13 -33.18 8.77
N GLN A 772 -6.32 -32.40 8.07
CA GLN A 772 -6.04 -32.59 6.64
C GLN A 772 -5.02 -33.73 6.36
N CYS A 773 -4.26 -34.15 7.37
CA CYS A 773 -3.22 -35.16 7.22
C CYS A 773 -3.82 -36.56 7.32
N ASN A 774 -4.08 -37.22 6.18
CA ASN A 774 -4.58 -38.57 6.20
C ASN A 774 -3.50 -39.61 6.52
N SER A 775 -3.91 -40.65 7.24
CA SER A 775 -3.06 -41.83 7.55
C SER A 775 -1.67 -41.46 8.06
N ILE A 776 -1.60 -40.62 9.12
CA ILE A 776 -0.33 -40.28 9.78
C ILE A 776 0.30 -41.55 10.34
N ARG A 777 1.52 -41.87 9.90
CA ARG A 777 2.28 -43.04 10.30
C ARG A 777 3.34 -42.72 11.35
N GLU A 778 3.93 -41.55 11.29
CA GLU A 778 5.00 -41.11 12.20
C GLU A 778 4.85 -39.62 12.49
N ILE A 779 4.99 -39.23 13.74
CA ILE A 779 5.10 -37.84 14.21
C ILE A 779 6.41 -37.74 14.98
N GLY A 780 7.25 -36.78 14.54
CA GLY A 780 8.40 -36.29 15.32
C GLY A 780 8.01 -34.96 15.96
N ILE A 781 8.39 -34.77 17.22
CA ILE A 781 8.15 -33.52 17.96
C ILE A 781 9.46 -33.10 18.64
N THR A 782 9.89 -31.89 18.34
CA THR A 782 11.03 -31.26 18.99
C THR A 782 10.53 -29.98 19.68
N TRP A 783 10.68 -29.93 21.00
CA TRP A 783 10.35 -28.75 21.79
C TRP A 783 11.46 -28.50 22.81
N ASP A 784 12.51 -27.81 22.35
CA ASP A 784 13.73 -27.57 23.09
C ASP A 784 13.84 -26.09 23.45
N ASN A 785 13.63 -25.74 24.71
CA ASN A 785 14.04 -24.45 25.27
C ASN A 785 14.37 -24.64 26.75
N TYR A 786 15.62 -24.91 27.06
CA TYR A 786 16.06 -25.27 28.41
C TYR A 786 15.90 -24.15 29.43
N ASP A 787 15.87 -22.89 29.01
CA ASP A 787 15.83 -21.74 29.93
C ASP A 787 14.42 -21.19 30.16
N GLY A 788 13.45 -21.49 29.30
CA GLY A 788 12.07 -20.95 29.36
C GLY A 788 11.06 -21.86 30.08
N PHE A 789 11.36 -23.15 30.24
CA PHE A 789 10.44 -24.11 30.88
C PHE A 789 10.72 -24.24 32.38
N ARG A 790 9.59 -24.26 33.16
CA ARG A 790 9.65 -24.61 34.59
C ARG A 790 9.66 -26.13 34.80
N ASN A 791 8.96 -26.84 33.92
CA ASN A 791 8.83 -28.30 33.97
C ASN A 791 9.04 -28.89 32.57
N GLU A 792 9.19 -30.19 32.49
CA GLU A 792 9.29 -30.93 31.24
C GLU A 792 7.99 -30.77 30.40
N PRO A 793 8.10 -30.50 29.07
CA PRO A 793 6.95 -30.43 28.18
C PRO A 793 6.12 -31.71 28.17
N LEU A 794 4.81 -31.55 28.05
CA LEU A 794 3.81 -32.60 28.10
C LEU A 794 3.04 -32.68 26.78
N ILE A 795 2.55 -33.90 26.46
CA ILE A 795 1.65 -34.16 25.36
C ILE A 795 0.34 -34.76 25.86
N TYR A 796 -0.79 -34.39 25.30
CA TYR A 796 -2.08 -34.94 25.68
C TYR A 796 -2.33 -36.29 25.03
N ASN A 797 -2.64 -37.30 25.86
CA ASN A 797 -3.02 -38.62 25.41
C ASN A 797 -4.58 -38.72 25.44
N ASN A 798 -5.19 -38.79 24.26
CA ASN A 798 -6.66 -38.84 24.11
C ASN A 798 -7.29 -40.12 24.65
N VAL A 799 -6.52 -41.24 24.72
CA VAL A 799 -7.00 -42.53 25.23
C VAL A 799 -7.07 -42.51 26.75
N THR A 800 -6.06 -41.95 27.40
CA THR A 800 -6.00 -41.87 28.88
C THR A 800 -6.67 -40.61 29.43
N GLY A 801 -6.95 -39.59 28.57
CA GLY A 801 -7.52 -38.32 28.96
C GLY A 801 -6.57 -37.50 29.85
N ARG A 802 -5.28 -37.63 29.72
CA ARG A 802 -4.25 -36.99 30.57
C ARG A 802 -3.04 -36.53 29.78
N TYR A 803 -2.39 -35.50 30.30
CA TYR A 803 -1.07 -35.10 29.86
C TYR A 803 -0.01 -36.05 30.39
N GLU A 804 0.96 -36.44 29.56
CA GLU A 804 2.13 -37.25 29.89
C GLU A 804 3.42 -36.62 29.35
N SER A 805 4.57 -37.04 29.94
CA SER A 805 5.86 -36.43 29.52
C SER A 805 6.14 -36.68 28.04
N LEU A 806 6.45 -35.64 27.32
CA LEU A 806 6.80 -35.69 25.89
C LEU A 806 8.00 -36.63 25.64
N LYS A 807 8.98 -36.70 26.57
CA LYS A 807 10.16 -37.58 26.43
C LYS A 807 9.83 -39.07 26.54
N THR A 808 8.80 -39.43 27.28
CA THR A 808 8.45 -40.83 27.54
C THR A 808 7.23 -41.30 26.76
N ALA A 809 6.53 -40.40 26.10
CA ALA A 809 5.35 -40.71 25.28
C ALA A 809 5.74 -41.60 24.09
N ASP A 810 4.97 -42.68 23.87
CA ASP A 810 5.21 -43.60 22.75
C ASP A 810 4.49 -43.19 21.48
N ILE A 811 4.83 -41.95 21.01
CA ILE A 811 4.18 -41.33 19.87
C ILE A 811 4.44 -42.14 18.58
N LYS A 812 5.66 -42.67 18.41
CA LYS A 812 6.07 -43.37 17.21
C LYS A 812 5.28 -44.65 16.94
N ASN A 813 4.88 -45.38 17.99
CA ASN A 813 4.14 -46.62 17.84
C ASN A 813 2.63 -46.46 18.01
N ASN A 814 2.18 -45.31 18.51
CA ASN A 814 0.77 -45.10 18.86
C ASN A 814 0.29 -43.68 18.55
N VAL A 815 0.45 -43.27 17.31
CA VAL A 815 0.04 -41.94 16.84
C VAL A 815 -1.41 -41.62 17.18
N GLY A 816 -2.33 -42.57 16.99
CA GLY A 816 -3.77 -42.42 17.28
C GLY A 816 -4.13 -42.18 18.75
N ALA A 817 -3.19 -42.36 19.68
CA ALA A 817 -3.41 -41.96 21.09
C ALA A 817 -3.20 -40.46 21.32
N TYR A 818 -2.45 -39.77 20.46
CA TYR A 818 -2.03 -38.39 20.65
C TYR A 818 -2.72 -37.41 19.68
N VAL A 819 -3.17 -37.91 18.53
CA VAL A 819 -4.00 -37.14 17.60
C VAL A 819 -5.46 -37.50 17.85
N SER A 820 -6.31 -36.53 18.15
CA SER A 820 -7.75 -36.74 18.40
C SER A 820 -8.51 -37.11 17.13
N GLU A 821 -9.77 -37.54 17.27
CA GLU A 821 -10.62 -37.87 16.11
C GLU A 821 -10.87 -36.66 15.18
N ASP A 822 -10.87 -35.44 15.72
CA ASP A 822 -10.95 -34.18 14.98
C ASP A 822 -9.58 -33.66 14.50
N GLY A 823 -8.53 -34.50 14.57
CA GLY A 823 -7.20 -34.17 14.02
C GLY A 823 -6.32 -33.31 14.90
N LYS A 824 -6.71 -33.00 16.14
CA LYS A 824 -5.94 -32.10 17.01
C LYS A 824 -4.87 -32.81 17.81
N LEU A 825 -3.66 -32.21 17.83
CA LEU A 825 -2.54 -32.59 18.67
C LEU A 825 -2.27 -31.48 19.67
N ARG A 826 -2.20 -31.79 20.98
CA ARG A 826 -2.07 -30.81 22.06
C ARG A 826 -0.79 -31.01 22.84
N LEU A 827 -0.03 -29.93 23.00
CA LEU A 827 1.23 -29.85 23.71
C LEU A 827 1.15 -28.78 24.80
N TYR A 828 1.62 -29.09 25.99
CA TYR A 828 1.51 -28.23 27.17
C TYR A 828 2.85 -28.10 27.90
N SER A 829 3.14 -26.95 28.47
CA SER A 829 4.26 -26.73 29.39
C SER A 829 3.98 -25.65 30.41
N ASP A 830 4.58 -25.83 31.63
CA ASP A 830 4.74 -24.75 32.58
C ASP A 830 5.98 -23.94 32.18
N VAL A 831 5.83 -22.61 32.07
CA VAL A 831 6.86 -21.71 31.57
C VAL A 831 7.15 -20.60 32.57
N TYR A 832 8.27 -19.89 32.38
CA TYR A 832 8.47 -18.60 33.05
C TYR A 832 7.69 -17.52 32.28
N SER A 833 7.03 -16.62 33.01
CA SER A 833 6.37 -15.45 32.43
C SER A 833 7.39 -14.44 31.93
N ASP A 834 6.98 -13.57 30.99
CA ASP A 834 7.78 -12.48 30.44
C ASP A 834 9.10 -12.98 29.79
N THR A 835 8.99 -14.04 29.01
CA THR A 835 10.11 -14.66 28.31
C THR A 835 9.73 -15.13 26.91
N TYR A 836 10.71 -15.32 26.05
CA TYR A 836 10.53 -15.94 24.73
C TYR A 836 10.90 -17.43 24.84
N ILE A 837 10.05 -18.27 24.27
CA ILE A 837 10.29 -19.71 24.15
C ILE A 837 10.10 -20.14 22.69
N THR A 838 10.82 -21.15 22.23
CA THR A 838 10.55 -21.74 20.91
C THR A 838 9.21 -22.47 20.93
N PHE A 839 8.41 -22.41 19.88
CA PHE A 839 7.24 -23.27 19.78
C PHE A 839 7.63 -24.69 19.35
N PRO A 840 6.76 -25.70 19.61
CA PRO A 840 7.04 -27.08 19.21
C PRO A 840 7.21 -27.20 17.70
N LYS A 841 8.26 -27.88 17.24
CA LYS A 841 8.48 -28.20 15.83
C LYS A 841 8.00 -29.60 15.54
N LEU A 842 7.13 -29.75 14.56
CA LEU A 842 6.57 -31.04 14.15
C LEU A 842 7.14 -31.47 12.81
N SER A 843 7.43 -32.78 12.73
CA SER A 843 7.63 -33.48 11.46
C SER A 843 6.58 -34.57 11.31
N LEU A 844 6.04 -34.77 10.11
CA LEU A 844 5.00 -35.76 9.84
C LEU A 844 5.36 -36.66 8.66
N LYS A 845 5.04 -37.96 8.77
CA LYS A 845 5.06 -38.89 7.65
C LYS A 845 3.74 -39.63 7.60
N GLY A 846 3.19 -39.75 6.41
CA GLY A 846 1.90 -40.37 6.22
C GLY A 846 1.56 -40.64 4.75
N GLY A 847 0.25 -40.73 4.45
CA GLY A 847 -0.29 -40.92 3.12
C GLY A 847 -1.03 -42.25 2.93
N ASN A 848 -1.78 -42.37 1.82
CA ASN A 848 -2.74 -43.42 1.52
C ASN A 848 -2.12 -44.75 1.03
N LYS A 849 -0.84 -45.01 1.24
CA LYS A 849 -0.18 -46.30 0.91
C LYS A 849 -0.03 -47.20 2.09
#